data_6ebd8c03c3bcc61176a4b7e71ca9f674
#
_entry.id   6ebd8c03c3bcc61176a4b7e71ca9f674
#
_cell.length_a   1.000
_cell.length_b   1.000
_cell.length_c   1.000
_cell.angle_alpha   90.00
_cell.angle_beta   90.00
_cell.angle_gamma   90.00
#
_symmetry.space_group_name_H-M   'P 1'
#
loop_
_entity.id
_entity.type
_entity.pdbx_description
1 polymer ?
#
loop_
_entity_poly.entity_id
_entity_poly.type
_entity_poly.pdbx_seq_one_letter_code
_entity_poly.pdbx_strand_id
1 'polypeptide(L)'
;MNIRRRTFVRGLASVGALATVTPRTSWSQPMTDAPDLILRDGRITTLDRNVPEAQAIAIKDGLVQMAGTTDDVMRTAGAKTKVVNLDGRRVIPGLNDSHTHLIRGGLNFNMELRWEGVPSVADALRLLKQQAARTPAPQWVRVVGGWSEFQFSERRLPTLDEINAAAPDTPVFILHLYGQALLNKAAINVLGINKNTPNPPGGLIEKDSQGIPTGLLIAKPSALILYSTLARGPKLPIEDQINSTRHYMREMNRLGITSVIDAGGGGQNYPEDYDVIQRLHDDDQLTVRIAYNLFAQKAGDELNDYERWLTLTKPGAGDAMLRMNGAGENLAWSAADFENFLEPRPDLVPTMESEIEPIVELLATNRWPFRIHATYDESIDRFLSVFERVNGRAPFETRFIIDHAETISDRNIDRIKALGGGIAIQHRMAFQGEYFVNRYGAEAARNTPPISKMLAAGLPVGAGTDATRVASYDPWVALYWLTTGKTLGGLPLYGEDNVLDRETALRLWTKGSAWFSGEADVKGTLAQGQYADLAVLSADYMSVPPEEIRRINSVLTIVGGKVVYGEGNYADLSPPVPPASPSWSPVGAIPSPAQRADAGEGTHFAHSCHDGCRHSCGVHGHDHGIAWNTPIPVGDKKAFWGALGCSCFAV
;
A
#
# COMPACT_ATOMS: atom_id res chain seq x y z
N MET A 1 60.18 29.52 -14.12
CA MET A 1 61.30 28.86 -13.42
C MET A 1 61.06 27.36 -13.52
N ASN A 2 61.48 26.79 -14.63
CA ASN A 2 62.52 25.77 -14.87
C ASN A 2 62.36 24.51 -14.04
N ILE A 3 62.05 23.40 -14.70
CA ILE A 3 62.79 22.28 -15.35
C ILE A 3 62.74 21.08 -14.43
N ARG A 4 62.46 19.83 -14.78
CA ARG A 4 62.96 18.98 -15.89
C ARG A 4 62.16 17.69 -16.06
N ARG A 5 61.94 17.33 -17.34
CA ARG A 5 61.68 15.96 -17.84
C ARG A 5 62.89 15.04 -17.60
N ARG A 6 62.67 13.75 -17.38
CA ARG A 6 63.57 12.66 -17.85
C ARG A 6 62.80 11.45 -18.31
N THR A 7 62.90 11.22 -19.57
CA THR A 7 62.61 10.01 -20.37
C THR A 7 63.70 8.99 -20.11
N PHE A 8 63.37 7.69 -20.01
CA PHE A 8 64.29 6.61 -20.33
C PHE A 8 63.56 5.47 -21.08
N VAL A 9 64.22 5.03 -22.14
CA VAL A 9 63.72 4.09 -23.16
C VAL A 9 64.54 2.77 -23.07
N ARG A 10 63.84 1.67 -23.38
CA ARG A 10 64.29 0.38 -23.95
C ARG A 10 64.86 -0.73 -23.04
N GLY A 11 64.25 -1.90 -23.29
CA GLY A 11 64.87 -3.22 -23.12
C GLY A 11 63.82 -4.33 -23.37
N LEU A 12 63.68 -4.77 -24.63
CA LEU A 12 63.02 -6.04 -24.99
C LEU A 12 63.87 -7.21 -24.54
N ALA A 13 63.27 -8.18 -23.85
CA ALA A 13 63.74 -9.56 -23.83
C ALA A 13 62.51 -10.48 -23.72
N SER A 14 62.21 -11.18 -24.79
CA SER A 14 61.22 -12.24 -24.91
C SER A 14 61.75 -13.51 -24.25
N VAL A 15 61.04 -14.02 -23.25
CA VAL A 15 61.15 -15.41 -22.80
C VAL A 15 59.73 -15.99 -22.74
N GLY A 16 59.49 -16.95 -23.64
CA GLY A 16 58.27 -17.72 -23.64
C GLY A 16 58.21 -18.67 -22.43
N ALA A 17 57.16 -18.50 -21.63
CA ALA A 17 56.82 -19.51 -20.63
C ALA A 17 55.42 -20.04 -20.98
N LEU A 18 55.33 -21.32 -21.31
CA LEU A 18 54.07 -22.06 -21.38
C LEU A 18 53.41 -22.01 -19.99
N ALA A 19 52.32 -21.23 -19.88
CA ALA A 19 51.47 -21.30 -18.72
C ALA A 19 50.48 -22.47 -18.91
N THR A 20 50.67 -23.52 -18.17
CA THR A 20 49.69 -24.57 -17.94
C THR A 20 48.50 -23.93 -17.21
N VAL A 21 47.34 -23.85 -17.94
CA VAL A 21 46.06 -23.44 -17.33
C VAL A 21 45.58 -24.58 -16.47
N THR A 22 45.86 -24.50 -15.17
CA THR A 22 45.14 -25.29 -14.17
C THR A 22 43.76 -24.65 -13.95
N PRO A 23 42.65 -25.43 -14.02
CA PRO A 23 41.35 -24.90 -13.69
C PRO A 23 41.38 -24.41 -12.21
N ARG A 24 41.29 -23.12 -12.00
CA ARG A 24 40.99 -22.58 -10.68
C ARG A 24 39.54 -22.99 -10.34
N THR A 25 39.40 -24.10 -9.63
CA THR A 25 38.25 -24.31 -8.76
C THR A 25 38.18 -23.10 -7.83
N SER A 26 37.24 -22.23 -8.06
CA SER A 26 36.87 -21.20 -7.08
C SER A 26 36.29 -21.92 -5.86
N TRP A 27 37.13 -22.27 -4.95
CA TRP A 27 36.71 -22.57 -3.61
C TRP A 27 36.23 -21.23 -3.05
N SER A 28 34.92 -21.05 -2.90
CA SER A 28 34.40 -20.03 -2.02
C SER A 28 35.02 -20.25 -0.66
N GLN A 29 35.85 -19.30 -0.21
CA GLN A 29 36.36 -19.34 1.15
C GLN A 29 35.15 -19.43 2.08
N PRO A 30 35.17 -20.31 3.10
CA PRO A 30 34.13 -20.31 4.12
C PRO A 30 34.13 -18.91 4.74
N MET A 31 32.95 -18.27 4.82
CA MET A 31 32.78 -17.01 5.53
C MET A 31 33.17 -17.27 6.98
N THR A 32 34.32 -16.71 7.39
CA THR A 32 35.00 -17.02 8.68
C THR A 32 34.42 -16.26 9.87
N ASP A 33 33.43 -15.35 9.63
CA ASP A 33 32.83 -14.56 10.71
C ASP A 33 31.50 -15.16 11.16
N ALA A 34 31.38 -15.36 12.50
CA ALA A 34 30.16 -15.84 13.11
C ALA A 34 28.98 -14.85 12.86
N PRO A 35 27.76 -15.37 12.64
CA PRO A 35 26.58 -14.53 12.44
C PRO A 35 26.26 -13.68 13.69
N ASP A 36 25.63 -12.55 13.48
CA ASP A 36 25.14 -11.67 14.54
C ASP A 36 23.86 -12.24 15.17
N LEU A 37 23.00 -12.85 14.33
CA LEU A 37 21.72 -13.40 14.71
C LEU A 37 21.46 -14.71 13.98
N ILE A 38 20.95 -15.71 14.71
CA ILE A 38 20.38 -16.94 14.15
C ILE A 38 18.93 -17.05 14.60
N LEU A 39 18.03 -17.29 13.65
CA LEU A 39 16.68 -17.75 13.91
C LEU A 39 16.65 -19.25 13.62
N ARG A 40 16.14 -20.09 14.54
CA ARG A 40 16.16 -21.55 14.43
C ARG A 40 14.81 -22.19 14.75
N ASP A 41 14.66 -23.44 14.36
CA ASP A 41 13.47 -24.27 14.64
C ASP A 41 12.17 -23.65 14.09
N GLY A 42 12.24 -23.13 12.87
CA GLY A 42 11.10 -22.55 12.15
C GLY A 42 10.72 -23.32 10.90
N ARG A 43 9.75 -22.77 10.18
CA ARG A 43 9.36 -23.13 8.81
C ARG A 43 9.61 -21.91 7.93
N ILE A 44 10.73 -21.86 7.28
CA ILE A 44 11.20 -20.66 6.56
C ILE A 44 10.98 -20.85 5.06
N THR A 45 9.99 -20.16 4.50
CA THR A 45 9.80 -20.04 3.05
C THR A 45 10.73 -18.95 2.54
N THR A 46 11.81 -19.34 1.88
CA THR A 46 12.85 -18.40 1.47
C THR A 46 12.53 -17.68 0.16
N LEU A 47 11.66 -18.24 -0.66
CA LEU A 47 11.41 -17.88 -2.07
C LEU A 47 12.67 -17.97 -2.96
N ASP A 48 13.79 -18.48 -2.47
CA ASP A 48 14.97 -18.85 -3.24
C ASP A 48 14.76 -20.23 -3.90
N ARG A 49 14.97 -20.33 -5.20
CA ARG A 49 14.81 -21.58 -5.94
C ARG A 49 15.80 -22.66 -5.51
N ASN A 50 16.97 -22.27 -4.98
CA ASN A 50 18.01 -23.21 -4.56
C ASN A 50 17.73 -23.82 -3.18
N VAL A 51 17.10 -23.07 -2.29
CA VAL A 51 16.76 -23.48 -0.93
C VAL A 51 15.35 -22.97 -0.60
N PRO A 52 14.28 -23.53 -1.23
CA PRO A 52 12.93 -22.96 -1.13
C PRO A 52 12.35 -22.98 0.29
N GLU A 53 12.73 -23.97 1.09
CA GLU A 53 12.33 -24.12 2.50
C GLU A 53 13.56 -24.37 3.38
N ALA A 54 13.58 -23.78 4.58
CA ALA A 54 14.63 -23.94 5.56
C ALA A 54 14.04 -24.07 6.98
N GLN A 55 14.84 -24.48 7.94
CA GLN A 55 14.48 -24.56 9.38
C GLN A 55 15.14 -23.46 10.19
N ALA A 56 16.23 -22.92 9.70
CA ALA A 56 16.99 -21.86 10.34
C ALA A 56 17.62 -20.92 9.31
N ILE A 57 17.95 -19.70 9.77
CA ILE A 57 18.63 -18.68 8.99
C ILE A 57 19.68 -17.98 9.86
N ALA A 58 20.88 -17.80 9.32
CA ALA A 58 21.95 -17.01 9.90
C ALA A 58 22.03 -15.65 9.22
N ILE A 59 22.16 -14.59 10.01
CA ILE A 59 22.22 -13.20 9.57
C ILE A 59 23.53 -12.59 10.03
N LYS A 60 24.23 -11.93 9.11
CA LYS A 60 25.48 -11.22 9.36
C LYS A 60 25.46 -9.86 8.66
N ASP A 61 25.81 -8.80 9.38
CA ASP A 61 25.91 -7.43 8.88
C ASP A 61 24.66 -6.98 8.07
N GLY A 62 23.48 -7.39 8.55
CA GLY A 62 22.19 -7.07 7.92
C GLY A 62 21.82 -7.90 6.69
N LEU A 63 22.64 -8.87 6.30
CA LEU A 63 22.44 -9.75 5.15
C LEU A 63 22.19 -11.19 5.58
N VAL A 64 21.47 -11.93 4.76
CA VAL A 64 21.34 -13.38 4.90
C VAL A 64 22.69 -14.03 4.61
N GLN A 65 23.26 -14.63 5.63
CA GLN A 65 24.53 -15.37 5.51
C GLN A 65 24.29 -16.80 5.00
N MET A 66 23.28 -17.45 5.54
CA MET A 66 22.93 -18.84 5.21
C MET A 66 21.51 -19.15 5.64
N ALA A 67 20.79 -19.95 4.85
CA ALA A 67 19.53 -20.61 5.23
C ALA A 67 19.70 -22.13 5.04
N GLY A 68 19.12 -22.95 5.96
CA GLY A 68 19.27 -24.40 5.89
C GLY A 68 18.60 -25.12 7.06
N THR A 69 19.11 -26.32 7.38
CA THR A 69 18.65 -27.07 8.57
C THR A 69 19.11 -26.35 9.85
N THR A 70 18.40 -26.55 10.95
CA THR A 70 18.82 -26.01 12.25
C THR A 70 20.24 -26.42 12.61
N ASP A 71 20.60 -27.69 12.41
CA ASP A 71 21.93 -28.21 12.75
C ASP A 71 23.04 -27.57 11.92
N ASP A 72 22.82 -27.36 10.59
CA ASP A 72 23.80 -26.75 9.71
C ASP A 72 24.05 -25.30 10.08
N VAL A 73 22.97 -24.54 10.30
CA VAL A 73 23.05 -23.12 10.63
C VAL A 73 23.64 -22.91 12.02
N MET A 74 23.26 -23.71 13.00
CA MET A 74 23.81 -23.63 14.37
C MET A 74 25.29 -23.90 14.45
N ARG A 75 25.89 -24.68 13.52
CA ARG A 75 27.36 -24.87 13.47
C ARG A 75 28.14 -23.60 13.15
N THR A 76 27.46 -22.57 12.59
CA THR A 76 28.11 -21.27 12.32
C THR A 76 28.10 -20.33 13.52
N ALA A 77 27.36 -20.66 14.59
CA ALA A 77 27.22 -19.81 15.78
C ALA A 77 28.55 -19.56 16.49
N GLY A 78 28.81 -18.32 16.81
CA GLY A 78 29.94 -17.90 17.65
C GLY A 78 29.49 -17.44 19.04
N ALA A 79 30.45 -17.10 19.88
CA ALA A 79 30.18 -16.70 21.28
C ALA A 79 29.29 -15.45 21.44
N LYS A 80 29.23 -14.60 20.42
CA LYS A 80 28.41 -13.36 20.42
C LYS A 80 27.14 -13.47 19.61
N THR A 81 26.91 -14.60 18.93
CA THR A 81 25.71 -14.82 18.11
C THR A 81 24.47 -14.85 19.00
N LYS A 82 23.51 -13.98 18.72
CA LYS A 82 22.18 -14.06 19.32
C LYS A 82 21.41 -15.20 18.66
N VAL A 83 20.70 -16.00 19.44
CA VAL A 83 19.90 -17.12 18.93
C VAL A 83 18.47 -16.94 19.39
N VAL A 84 17.53 -16.95 18.43
CA VAL A 84 16.09 -16.85 18.67
C VAL A 84 15.41 -18.13 18.21
N ASN A 85 14.61 -18.73 19.08
CA ASN A 85 13.79 -19.90 18.74
C ASN A 85 12.47 -19.44 18.08
N LEU A 86 12.14 -20.02 16.94
CA LEU A 86 10.93 -19.71 16.19
C LEU A 86 9.73 -20.57 16.60
N ASP A 87 9.95 -21.59 17.42
CA ASP A 87 8.88 -22.50 17.93
C ASP A 87 7.98 -23.06 16.82
N GLY A 88 8.58 -23.42 15.68
CA GLY A 88 7.88 -23.98 14.51
C GLY A 88 7.07 -22.97 13.69
N ARG A 89 7.16 -21.66 13.97
CA ARG A 89 6.44 -20.62 13.25
C ARG A 89 6.88 -20.48 11.80
N ARG A 90 5.96 -20.03 10.96
CA ARG A 90 6.26 -19.67 9.56
C ARG A 90 7.04 -18.36 9.50
N VAL A 91 8.11 -18.36 8.70
CA VAL A 91 8.89 -17.18 8.34
C VAL A 91 8.79 -16.96 6.84
N ILE A 92 8.63 -15.71 6.43
CA ILE A 92 8.61 -15.28 5.02
C ILE A 92 9.61 -14.14 4.82
N PRO A 93 10.09 -13.89 3.59
CA PRO A 93 10.74 -12.62 3.26
C PRO A 93 9.82 -11.47 3.65
N GLY A 94 10.40 -10.38 4.12
CA GLY A 94 9.64 -9.18 4.45
C GLY A 94 8.79 -8.71 3.28
N LEU A 95 7.54 -8.35 3.56
CA LEU A 95 6.62 -7.85 2.55
C LEU A 95 7.10 -6.49 2.03
N ASN A 96 6.97 -6.28 0.73
CA ASN A 96 7.34 -5.07 0.02
C ASN A 96 6.13 -4.54 -0.74
N ASP A 97 5.56 -3.46 -0.27
CA ASP A 97 4.42 -2.81 -0.90
C ASP A 97 4.87 -2.08 -2.18
N SER A 98 4.41 -2.51 -3.36
CA SER A 98 4.82 -1.94 -4.65
C SER A 98 4.25 -0.55 -4.92
N HIS A 99 3.23 -0.13 -4.17
CA HIS A 99 2.55 1.13 -4.34
C HIS A 99 1.78 1.52 -3.07
N THR A 100 2.28 2.50 -2.35
CA THR A 100 1.62 3.08 -1.19
C THR A 100 1.97 4.56 -1.07
N HIS A 101 1.36 5.26 -0.11
CA HIS A 101 1.61 6.68 0.17
C HIS A 101 2.07 6.85 1.61
N LEU A 102 3.18 6.17 2.00
CA LEU A 102 3.67 6.16 3.38
C LEU A 102 4.04 7.54 3.88
N ILE A 103 4.76 8.34 3.08
CA ILE A 103 5.24 9.66 3.50
C ILE A 103 4.05 10.55 3.84
N ARG A 104 3.06 10.66 2.96
CA ARG A 104 1.82 11.41 3.19
C ARG A 104 0.98 10.80 4.32
N GLY A 105 0.80 9.48 4.29
CA GLY A 105 -0.02 8.74 5.26
C GLY A 105 0.53 8.86 6.67
N GLY A 106 1.84 8.76 6.82
CA GLY A 106 2.53 8.87 8.11
C GLY A 106 2.28 10.20 8.80
N LEU A 107 2.24 11.31 8.08
CA LEU A 107 1.98 12.64 8.67
C LEU A 107 0.64 12.73 9.41
N ASN A 108 -0.33 11.91 9.05
CA ASN A 108 -1.70 12.01 9.52
C ASN A 108 -2.21 10.78 10.28
N PHE A 109 -1.45 9.68 10.31
CA PHE A 109 -1.87 8.37 10.86
C PHE A 109 -2.44 8.48 12.29
N ASN A 110 -1.80 9.27 13.13
CA ASN A 110 -2.21 9.46 14.54
C ASN A 110 -3.47 10.32 14.73
N MET A 111 -4.00 10.94 13.69
CA MET A 111 -5.26 11.69 13.77
C MET A 111 -6.42 11.00 13.05
N GLU A 112 -6.18 9.84 12.44
CA GLU A 112 -7.16 9.15 11.61
C GLU A 112 -7.80 7.98 12.36
N LEU A 113 -9.12 8.04 12.51
CA LEU A 113 -9.92 6.92 12.99
C LEU A 113 -10.07 5.89 11.88
N ARG A 114 -9.76 4.63 12.17
CA ARG A 114 -9.76 3.55 11.21
C ARG A 114 -11.00 2.65 11.35
N TRP A 115 -11.67 2.40 10.22
CA TRP A 115 -12.81 1.49 10.14
C TRP A 115 -12.50 0.17 9.45
N GLU A 116 -11.23 -0.07 9.08
CA GLU A 116 -10.80 -1.38 8.58
C GLU A 116 -11.20 -2.50 9.54
N GLY A 117 -11.81 -3.56 9.00
CA GLY A 117 -12.24 -4.72 9.77
C GLY A 117 -13.36 -4.47 10.79
N VAL A 118 -13.96 -3.28 10.83
CA VAL A 118 -15.14 -3.01 11.66
C VAL A 118 -16.35 -3.74 11.08
N PRO A 119 -17.07 -4.57 11.88
CA PRO A 119 -18.05 -5.49 11.32
C PRO A 119 -19.46 -4.91 11.14
N SER A 120 -19.76 -3.74 11.72
CA SER A 120 -21.10 -3.16 11.68
C SER A 120 -21.09 -1.63 11.68
N VAL A 121 -22.17 -1.02 11.16
CA VAL A 121 -22.41 0.42 11.26
C VAL A 121 -22.50 0.86 12.73
N ALA A 122 -23.12 0.04 13.58
CA ALA A 122 -23.23 0.34 15.01
C ALA A 122 -21.85 0.43 15.68
N ASP A 123 -20.93 -0.47 15.36
CA ASP A 123 -19.55 -0.42 15.88
C ASP A 123 -18.79 0.77 15.32
N ALA A 124 -18.94 1.08 14.03
CA ALA A 124 -18.32 2.24 13.40
C ALA A 124 -18.77 3.56 14.07
N LEU A 125 -20.06 3.70 14.32
CA LEU A 125 -20.63 4.87 15.01
C LEU A 125 -20.22 4.93 16.48
N ARG A 126 -20.10 3.80 17.16
CA ARG A 126 -19.59 3.74 18.54
C ARG A 126 -18.14 4.24 18.60
N LEU A 127 -17.26 3.78 17.69
CA LEU A 127 -15.88 4.26 17.59
C LEU A 127 -15.83 5.76 17.26
N LEU A 128 -16.68 6.22 16.35
CA LEU A 128 -16.81 7.64 16.01
C LEU A 128 -17.18 8.48 17.25
N LYS A 129 -18.19 8.05 18.01
CA LYS A 129 -18.63 8.73 19.24
C LYS A 129 -17.52 8.79 20.29
N GLN A 130 -16.81 7.68 20.50
CA GLN A 130 -15.69 7.62 21.44
C GLN A 130 -14.56 8.56 21.04
N GLN A 131 -14.23 8.61 19.75
CA GLN A 131 -13.19 9.52 19.25
C GLN A 131 -13.64 10.98 19.30
N ALA A 132 -14.88 11.29 18.94
CA ALA A 132 -15.42 12.65 19.01
C ALA A 132 -15.35 13.23 20.43
N ALA A 133 -15.67 12.41 21.45
CA ALA A 133 -15.60 12.81 22.86
C ALA A 133 -14.16 13.14 23.34
N ARG A 134 -13.13 12.68 22.65
CA ARG A 134 -11.72 12.91 22.99
C ARG A 134 -11.06 13.98 22.13
N THR A 135 -11.63 14.27 20.96
CA THR A 135 -11.05 15.19 19.97
C THR A 135 -11.33 16.64 20.37
N PRO A 136 -10.31 17.43 20.76
CA PRO A 136 -10.52 18.82 21.19
C PRO A 136 -10.72 19.74 19.98
N ALA A 137 -11.47 20.83 20.17
CA ALA A 137 -11.50 21.90 19.18
C ALA A 137 -10.08 22.51 18.99
N PRO A 138 -9.69 22.90 17.78
CA PRO A 138 -10.44 22.88 16.52
C PRO A 138 -10.28 21.57 15.71
N GLN A 139 -9.82 20.48 16.30
CA GLN A 139 -9.54 19.23 15.62
C GLN A 139 -10.80 18.54 15.09
N TRP A 140 -10.63 17.69 14.07
CA TRP A 140 -11.70 16.93 13.43
C TRP A 140 -11.52 15.44 13.70
N VAL A 141 -12.60 14.69 13.75
CA VAL A 141 -12.53 13.24 13.56
C VAL A 141 -12.52 12.95 12.08
N ARG A 142 -11.50 12.22 11.63
CA ARG A 142 -11.31 11.85 10.23
C ARG A 142 -11.31 10.34 10.10
N VAL A 143 -12.22 9.83 9.29
CA VAL A 143 -12.22 8.43 8.84
C VAL A 143 -11.77 8.44 7.39
N VAL A 144 -10.62 7.83 7.09
CA VAL A 144 -10.03 7.89 5.75
C VAL A 144 -9.58 6.52 5.28
N GLY A 145 -10.12 6.09 4.13
CA GLY A 145 -9.71 4.89 3.42
C GLY A 145 -9.89 3.56 4.15
N GLY A 146 -9.56 2.51 3.44
CA GLY A 146 -9.40 1.16 3.99
C GLY A 146 -10.68 0.45 4.40
N TRP A 147 -11.85 0.93 4.02
CA TRP A 147 -13.13 0.35 4.37
C TRP A 147 -14.16 0.49 3.25
N SER A 148 -15.15 -0.39 3.27
CA SER A 148 -16.33 -0.36 2.40
C SER A 148 -17.54 -0.79 3.21
N GLU A 149 -18.72 -0.28 2.88
CA GLU A 149 -19.98 -0.67 3.53
C GLU A 149 -20.28 -2.16 3.39
N PHE A 150 -19.68 -2.82 2.41
CA PHE A 150 -19.86 -4.27 2.20
C PHE A 150 -19.20 -5.14 3.27
N GLN A 151 -18.29 -4.57 4.08
CA GLN A 151 -17.75 -5.25 5.26
C GLN A 151 -18.73 -5.25 6.45
N PHE A 152 -19.67 -4.28 6.47
CA PHE A 152 -20.66 -4.17 7.54
C PHE A 152 -21.76 -5.22 7.38
N SER A 153 -22.24 -5.74 8.49
CA SER A 153 -23.40 -6.64 8.51
C SER A 153 -24.64 -6.02 7.87
N GLU A 154 -24.81 -4.71 8.01
CA GLU A 154 -25.91 -3.94 7.43
C GLU A 154 -25.74 -3.63 5.95
N ARG A 155 -24.54 -3.81 5.39
CA ARG A 155 -24.21 -3.55 3.99
C ARG A 155 -24.67 -2.19 3.48
N ARG A 156 -24.54 -1.18 4.32
CA ARG A 156 -24.88 0.21 4.01
C ARG A 156 -23.89 1.18 4.64
N LEU A 157 -23.87 2.38 4.13
CA LEU A 157 -23.20 3.50 4.79
C LEU A 157 -24.00 3.95 6.02
N PRO A 158 -23.36 4.56 7.03
CA PRO A 158 -24.07 5.28 8.07
C PRO A 158 -24.82 6.45 7.46
N THR A 159 -26.01 6.75 8.00
CA THR A 159 -26.77 7.94 7.60
C THR A 159 -26.18 9.20 8.21
N LEU A 160 -26.47 10.35 7.60
CA LEU A 160 -26.03 11.65 8.14
C LEU A 160 -26.61 11.94 9.54
N ASP A 161 -27.84 11.47 9.79
CA ASP A 161 -28.46 11.62 11.11
C ASP A 161 -27.75 10.76 12.18
N GLU A 162 -27.35 9.53 11.84
CA GLU A 162 -26.55 8.66 12.72
C GLU A 162 -25.18 9.30 13.03
N ILE A 163 -24.52 9.86 12.01
CA ILE A 163 -23.22 10.54 12.18
C ILE A 163 -23.40 11.79 13.07
N ASN A 164 -24.45 12.60 12.82
CA ASN A 164 -24.76 13.78 13.65
C ASN A 164 -25.09 13.40 15.10
N ALA A 165 -25.79 12.30 15.34
CA ALA A 165 -26.09 11.80 16.68
C ALA A 165 -24.83 11.29 17.40
N ALA A 166 -23.90 10.65 16.67
CA ALA A 166 -22.64 10.17 17.24
C ALA A 166 -21.67 11.30 17.59
N ALA A 167 -21.63 12.38 16.80
CA ALA A 167 -20.72 13.52 16.96
C ALA A 167 -21.45 14.86 16.67
N PRO A 168 -22.29 15.37 17.57
CA PRO A 168 -23.08 16.57 17.30
C PRO A 168 -22.23 17.84 17.18
N ASP A 169 -21.16 17.97 17.97
CA ASP A 169 -20.40 19.21 18.12
C ASP A 169 -18.99 19.16 17.52
N THR A 170 -18.43 17.96 17.37
CA THR A 170 -17.08 17.77 16.81
C THR A 170 -17.17 17.61 15.30
N PRO A 171 -16.42 18.37 14.47
CA PRO A 171 -16.43 18.21 13.03
C PRO A 171 -15.98 16.80 12.62
N VAL A 172 -16.73 16.17 11.71
CA VAL A 172 -16.47 14.83 11.21
C VAL A 172 -16.33 14.86 9.70
N PHE A 173 -15.29 14.19 9.20
CA PHE A 173 -15.06 13.91 7.79
C PHE A 173 -14.87 12.41 7.60
N ILE A 174 -15.74 11.77 6.84
CA ILE A 174 -15.66 10.34 6.51
C ILE A 174 -15.46 10.20 5.01
N LEU A 175 -14.28 9.74 4.59
CA LEU A 175 -13.98 9.44 3.19
C LEU A 175 -14.49 8.04 2.86
N HIS A 176 -15.21 7.92 1.76
CA HIS A 176 -15.65 6.65 1.21
C HIS A 176 -15.10 6.48 -0.21
N LEU A 177 -14.06 5.68 -0.33
CA LEU A 177 -13.34 5.44 -1.58
C LEU A 177 -12.94 6.77 -2.25
N TYR A 178 -12.93 6.85 -3.59
CA TYR A 178 -12.76 8.11 -4.32
C TYR A 178 -14.09 8.77 -4.72
N GLY A 179 -15.21 8.12 -4.42
CA GLY A 179 -16.52 8.59 -4.91
C GLY A 179 -17.13 9.70 -4.05
N GLN A 180 -16.94 9.69 -2.74
CA GLN A 180 -17.67 10.62 -1.87
C GLN A 180 -17.09 10.76 -0.47
N ALA A 181 -17.56 11.82 0.23
CA ALA A 181 -17.31 12.03 1.65
C ALA A 181 -18.56 12.48 2.38
N LEU A 182 -18.67 12.07 3.64
CA LEU A 182 -19.77 12.37 4.54
C LEU A 182 -19.29 13.38 5.60
N LEU A 183 -19.98 14.50 5.68
CA LEU A 183 -19.74 15.57 6.66
C LEU A 183 -20.91 15.66 7.63
N ASN A 184 -20.65 15.75 8.92
CA ASN A 184 -21.69 16.12 9.87
C ASN A 184 -21.98 17.63 9.84
N LYS A 185 -23.04 18.06 10.54
CA LYS A 185 -23.44 19.48 10.62
C LYS A 185 -22.32 20.37 11.18
N ALA A 186 -21.55 19.89 12.17
CA ALA A 186 -20.42 20.63 12.72
C ALA A 186 -19.34 20.89 11.66
N ALA A 187 -19.00 19.92 10.82
CA ALA A 187 -18.04 20.10 9.74
C ALA A 187 -18.56 21.08 8.67
N ILE A 188 -19.83 20.97 8.27
CA ILE A 188 -20.48 21.90 7.32
C ILE A 188 -20.36 23.34 7.83
N ASN A 189 -20.65 23.56 9.12
CA ASN A 189 -20.58 24.88 9.76
C ASN A 189 -19.16 25.44 9.76
N VAL A 190 -18.17 24.65 10.17
CA VAL A 190 -16.75 25.08 10.22
C VAL A 190 -16.22 25.38 8.81
N LEU A 191 -16.66 24.63 7.80
CA LEU A 191 -16.29 24.85 6.41
C LEU A 191 -16.99 26.06 5.78
N GLY A 192 -18.03 26.61 6.42
CA GLY A 192 -18.84 27.70 5.89
C GLY A 192 -19.68 27.31 4.67
N ILE A 193 -19.96 26.01 4.51
CA ILE A 193 -20.77 25.49 3.42
C ILE A 193 -22.24 25.80 3.71
N ASN A 194 -22.92 26.45 2.76
CA ASN A 194 -24.31 26.86 2.92
C ASN A 194 -25.08 26.77 1.57
N LYS A 195 -26.34 27.17 1.57
CA LYS A 195 -27.20 27.10 0.37
C LYS A 195 -26.65 27.86 -0.84
N ASN A 196 -25.84 28.90 -0.61
CA ASN A 196 -25.27 29.74 -1.67
C ASN A 196 -23.89 29.25 -2.12
N THR A 197 -23.27 28.27 -1.42
CA THR A 197 -21.98 27.72 -1.81
C THR A 197 -22.11 27.02 -3.17
N PRO A 198 -21.34 27.44 -4.20
CA PRO A 198 -21.38 26.79 -5.51
C PRO A 198 -20.70 25.43 -5.46
N ASN A 199 -21.06 24.56 -6.40
CA ASN A 199 -20.31 23.35 -6.64
C ASN A 199 -18.92 23.71 -7.21
N PRO A 200 -17.83 23.14 -6.67
CA PRO A 200 -16.51 23.32 -7.28
C PRO A 200 -16.41 22.53 -8.60
N PRO A 201 -15.50 22.90 -9.49
CA PRO A 201 -15.23 22.11 -10.70
C PRO A 201 -14.93 20.64 -10.34
N GLY A 202 -15.58 19.70 -11.01
CA GLY A 202 -15.39 18.28 -10.80
C GLY A 202 -15.93 17.73 -9.47
N GLY A 203 -16.82 18.47 -8.79
CA GLY A 203 -17.42 18.04 -7.53
C GLY A 203 -18.86 18.54 -7.34
N LEU A 204 -19.62 17.82 -6.52
CA LEU A 204 -20.99 18.17 -6.16
C LEU A 204 -21.13 18.24 -4.63
N ILE A 205 -21.62 19.38 -4.14
CA ILE A 205 -22.13 19.52 -2.78
C ILE A 205 -23.62 19.19 -2.83
N GLU A 206 -24.00 18.04 -2.28
CA GLU A 206 -25.41 17.66 -2.28
C GLU A 206 -26.25 18.60 -1.42
N LYS A 207 -27.40 18.99 -1.95
CA LYS A 207 -28.38 19.86 -1.25
C LYS A 207 -29.76 19.21 -1.29
N ASP A 208 -30.52 19.42 -0.24
CA ASP A 208 -31.92 18.99 -0.18
C ASP A 208 -32.83 19.84 -1.10
N SER A 209 -34.14 19.55 -1.06
CA SER A 209 -35.14 20.27 -1.86
C SER A 209 -35.27 21.77 -1.53
N GLN A 210 -34.73 22.22 -0.37
CA GLN A 210 -34.72 23.63 0.05
C GLN A 210 -33.37 24.30 -0.25
N GLY A 211 -32.43 23.56 -0.85
CA GLY A 211 -31.09 24.03 -1.18
C GLY A 211 -30.12 23.98 0.01
N ILE A 212 -30.47 23.33 1.11
CA ILE A 212 -29.62 23.19 2.29
C ILE A 212 -28.64 22.04 2.05
N PRO A 213 -27.31 22.24 2.29
CA PRO A 213 -26.34 21.17 2.18
C PRO A 213 -26.66 19.99 3.09
N THR A 214 -26.72 18.78 2.53
CA THR A 214 -27.00 17.56 3.30
C THR A 214 -25.78 17.10 4.11
N GLY A 215 -24.58 17.38 3.64
CA GLY A 215 -23.31 16.88 4.20
C GLY A 215 -22.65 15.86 3.29
N LEU A 216 -23.26 15.47 2.17
CA LEU A 216 -22.66 14.59 1.19
C LEU A 216 -21.90 15.41 0.15
N LEU A 217 -20.60 15.09 0.00
CA LEU A 217 -19.76 15.55 -1.10
C LEU A 217 -19.57 14.42 -2.09
N ILE A 218 -19.75 14.68 -3.38
CA ILE A 218 -19.63 13.68 -4.45
C ILE A 218 -18.56 14.11 -5.43
N ALA A 219 -17.61 13.22 -5.71
CA ALA A 219 -16.65 13.36 -6.81
C ALA A 219 -17.37 13.23 -8.14
N LYS A 220 -17.14 14.18 -9.09
CA LYS A 220 -17.87 14.17 -10.37
C LYS A 220 -17.14 14.99 -11.46
N PRO A 221 -16.20 14.40 -12.17
CA PRO A 221 -15.58 13.07 -12.03
C PRO A 221 -14.38 13.04 -11.08
N SER A 222 -13.95 14.18 -10.54
CA SER A 222 -12.68 14.30 -9.81
C SER A 222 -12.85 14.20 -8.30
N ALA A 223 -12.00 13.40 -7.65
CA ALA A 223 -11.90 13.32 -6.19
C ALA A 223 -11.34 14.60 -5.54
N LEU A 224 -11.01 15.63 -6.30
CA LEU A 224 -10.41 16.87 -5.79
C LEU A 224 -11.27 17.55 -4.71
N ILE A 225 -12.62 17.54 -4.85
CA ILE A 225 -13.53 18.09 -3.83
C ILE A 225 -13.33 17.41 -2.47
N LEU A 226 -13.06 16.11 -2.45
CA LEU A 226 -12.89 15.33 -1.23
C LEU A 226 -11.57 15.69 -0.55
N TYR A 227 -10.48 15.71 -1.32
CA TYR A 227 -9.14 16.01 -0.81
C TYR A 227 -8.95 17.48 -0.43
N SER A 228 -9.47 18.41 -1.23
CA SER A 228 -9.42 19.83 -0.90
C SER A 228 -10.22 20.16 0.35
N THR A 229 -11.33 19.45 0.58
CA THR A 229 -12.11 19.59 1.83
C THR A 229 -11.35 19.04 3.02
N LEU A 230 -10.75 17.83 2.90
CA LEU A 230 -9.94 17.23 3.95
C LEU A 230 -8.74 18.11 4.32
N ALA A 231 -8.09 18.71 3.33
CA ALA A 231 -6.94 19.60 3.52
C ALA A 231 -7.26 20.90 4.29
N ARG A 232 -8.54 21.30 4.38
CA ARG A 232 -8.98 22.44 5.19
C ARG A 232 -9.02 22.15 6.70
N GLY A 233 -8.96 20.88 7.07
CA GLY A 233 -8.89 20.47 8.47
C GLY A 233 -7.52 20.78 9.10
N PRO A 234 -7.46 20.93 10.45
CA PRO A 234 -6.23 21.22 11.16
C PRO A 234 -5.15 20.15 10.90
N LYS A 235 -3.89 20.59 10.82
CA LYS A 235 -2.72 19.71 10.69
C LYS A 235 -2.11 19.44 12.06
N LEU A 236 -1.38 18.34 12.20
CA LEU A 236 -0.54 18.08 13.37
C LEU A 236 0.69 18.99 13.37
N PRO A 237 1.18 19.43 14.53
CA PRO A 237 2.52 20.00 14.68
C PRO A 237 3.59 19.00 14.20
N ILE A 238 4.76 19.49 13.78
CA ILE A 238 5.80 18.66 13.18
C ILE A 238 6.26 17.50 14.09
N GLU A 239 6.37 17.73 15.38
CA GLU A 239 6.77 16.68 16.33
C GLU A 239 5.72 15.57 16.44
N ASP A 240 4.43 15.92 16.36
CA ASP A 240 3.36 14.93 16.30
C ASP A 240 3.31 14.22 14.93
N GLN A 241 3.68 14.89 13.83
CA GLN A 241 3.80 14.26 12.51
C GLN A 241 4.95 13.25 12.48
N ILE A 242 6.10 13.56 13.09
CA ILE A 242 7.23 12.64 13.26
C ILE A 242 6.77 11.41 14.05
N ASN A 243 6.10 11.63 15.18
CA ASN A 243 5.60 10.53 15.99
C ASN A 243 4.49 9.71 15.30
N SER A 244 3.63 10.37 14.54
CA SER A 244 2.61 9.75 13.70
C SER A 244 3.23 8.82 12.65
N THR A 245 4.32 9.25 12.00
CA THR A 245 5.04 8.43 11.03
C THR A 245 5.71 7.22 11.70
N ARG A 246 6.24 7.36 12.92
CA ARG A 246 6.77 6.22 13.71
C ARG A 246 5.68 5.18 14.01
N HIS A 247 4.49 5.62 14.41
CA HIS A 247 3.36 4.72 14.65
C HIS A 247 2.93 4.00 13.38
N TYR A 248 2.88 4.70 12.26
CA TYR A 248 2.51 4.09 10.98
C TYR A 248 3.53 3.03 10.53
N MET A 249 4.83 3.34 10.60
CA MET A 249 5.87 2.36 10.29
C MET A 249 5.82 1.16 11.24
N ARG A 250 5.55 1.37 12.54
CA ARG A 250 5.40 0.28 13.50
C ARG A 250 4.21 -0.62 13.16
N GLU A 251 3.09 -0.03 12.74
CA GLU A 251 1.93 -0.81 12.29
C GLU A 251 2.24 -1.61 11.02
N MET A 252 2.96 -1.02 10.06
CA MET A 252 3.45 -1.75 8.90
C MET A 252 4.36 -2.93 9.31
N ASN A 253 5.29 -2.72 10.24
CA ASN A 253 6.14 -3.80 10.74
C ASN A 253 5.31 -4.88 11.45
N ARG A 254 4.26 -4.52 12.20
CA ARG A 254 3.34 -5.47 12.80
C ARG A 254 2.64 -6.35 11.75
N LEU A 255 2.43 -5.84 10.56
CA LEU A 255 1.86 -6.56 9.42
C LEU A 255 2.91 -7.33 8.60
N GLY A 256 4.20 -7.24 8.96
CA GLY A 256 5.30 -7.90 8.26
C GLY A 256 5.84 -7.13 7.05
N ILE A 257 5.42 -5.87 6.86
CA ILE A 257 5.97 -4.99 5.83
C ILE A 257 7.34 -4.49 6.29
N THR A 258 8.35 -4.68 5.46
CA THR A 258 9.74 -4.25 5.69
C THR A 258 10.21 -3.21 4.68
N SER A 259 9.48 -3.08 3.57
CA SER A 259 9.84 -2.22 2.46
C SER A 259 8.59 -1.68 1.76
N VAL A 260 8.66 -0.45 1.26
CA VAL A 260 7.59 0.15 0.48
C VAL A 260 8.15 0.94 -0.70
N ILE A 261 7.34 1.08 -1.74
CA ILE A 261 7.55 2.04 -2.80
C ILE A 261 6.48 3.11 -2.65
N ASP A 262 6.90 4.29 -2.19
CA ASP A 262 6.02 5.44 -2.05
C ASP A 262 5.76 6.06 -3.43
N ALA A 263 4.49 6.08 -3.82
CA ALA A 263 4.08 6.59 -5.14
C ALA A 263 3.96 8.12 -5.20
N GLY A 264 4.45 8.80 -4.17
CA GLY A 264 4.29 10.24 -4.01
C GLY A 264 2.91 10.61 -3.48
N GLY A 265 2.49 11.84 -3.65
CA GLY A 265 1.16 12.25 -3.21
C GLY A 265 0.84 13.71 -3.49
N GLY A 266 -0.41 13.97 -3.81
CA GLY A 266 -0.91 15.32 -3.95
C GLY A 266 -0.83 16.10 -2.62
N GLY A 267 -0.41 17.36 -2.70
CA GLY A 267 -0.21 18.23 -1.55
C GLY A 267 1.14 18.05 -0.84
N GLN A 268 2.11 17.41 -1.48
CA GLN A 268 3.48 17.24 -0.97
C GLN A 268 4.52 17.82 -1.95
N ASN A 269 5.03 19.01 -1.65
CA ASN A 269 6.09 19.62 -2.44
C ASN A 269 7.44 19.02 -2.03
N TYR A 270 8.26 18.70 -3.02
CA TYR A 270 9.63 18.26 -2.78
C TYR A 270 10.60 19.44 -2.98
N PRO A 271 11.57 19.63 -2.06
CA PRO A 271 11.85 18.81 -0.86
C PRO A 271 11.10 19.23 0.42
N GLU A 272 10.35 20.33 0.42
CA GLU A 272 9.87 21.04 1.61
C GLU A 272 8.96 20.18 2.51
N ASP A 273 8.06 19.36 1.94
CA ASP A 273 7.12 18.53 2.69
C ASP A 273 7.69 17.14 3.04
N TYR A 274 8.99 16.90 2.72
CA TYR A 274 9.70 15.64 3.03
C TYR A 274 10.54 15.72 4.31
N ASP A 275 10.52 16.85 5.03
CA ASP A 275 11.33 17.10 6.22
C ASP A 275 11.12 16.04 7.33
N VAL A 276 9.88 15.59 7.54
CA VAL A 276 9.58 14.56 8.56
C VAL A 276 10.30 13.25 8.27
N ILE A 277 10.19 12.76 7.04
CA ILE A 277 10.83 11.49 6.68
C ILE A 277 12.34 11.60 6.64
N GLN A 278 12.87 12.77 6.22
CA GLN A 278 14.31 13.03 6.23
C GLN A 278 14.87 13.06 7.66
N ARG A 279 14.20 13.72 8.61
CA ARG A 279 14.61 13.70 10.02
C ARG A 279 14.61 12.30 10.61
N LEU A 280 13.59 11.49 10.33
CA LEU A 280 13.54 10.11 10.78
C LEU A 280 14.68 9.26 10.21
N HIS A 281 15.07 9.53 8.95
CA HIS A 281 16.21 8.90 8.32
C HIS A 281 17.53 9.32 8.99
N ASP A 282 17.77 10.62 9.15
CA ASP A 282 19.01 11.18 9.71
C ASP A 282 19.23 10.74 11.17
N ASP A 283 18.15 10.48 11.90
CA ASP A 283 18.15 9.98 13.27
C ASP A 283 18.21 8.43 13.38
N ASP A 284 18.40 7.69 12.27
CA ASP A 284 18.38 6.20 12.20
C ASP A 284 17.07 5.59 12.78
N GLN A 285 15.93 6.24 12.54
CA GLN A 285 14.63 5.86 13.09
C GLN A 285 13.66 5.24 12.07
N LEU A 286 14.09 5.08 10.83
CA LEU A 286 13.29 4.35 9.85
C LEU A 286 13.30 2.85 10.17
N THR A 287 12.13 2.26 10.23
CA THR A 287 11.93 0.81 10.46
C THR A 287 11.36 0.10 9.24
N VAL A 288 11.14 0.84 8.16
CA VAL A 288 10.70 0.37 6.84
C VAL A 288 11.61 1.02 5.80
N ARG A 289 12.07 0.23 4.81
CA ARG A 289 12.81 0.79 3.66
C ARG A 289 11.86 1.51 2.73
N ILE A 290 12.21 2.70 2.32
CA ILE A 290 11.36 3.59 1.51
C ILE A 290 12.06 3.94 0.20
N ALA A 291 11.49 3.50 -0.92
CA ALA A 291 11.86 3.97 -2.24
C ALA A 291 10.76 4.95 -2.71
N TYR A 292 11.02 6.27 -2.74
CA TYR A 292 9.98 7.26 -3.01
C TYR A 292 10.04 7.84 -4.42
N ASN A 293 8.86 8.17 -4.95
CA ASN A 293 8.69 8.82 -6.25
C ASN A 293 8.20 10.26 -6.05
N LEU A 294 8.51 11.13 -7.01
CA LEU A 294 8.12 12.52 -6.99
C LEU A 294 6.88 12.75 -7.84
N PHE A 295 5.89 13.38 -7.27
CA PHE A 295 4.54 13.59 -7.80
C PHE A 295 4.34 15.07 -8.15
N ALA A 296 4.05 15.40 -9.41
CA ALA A 296 3.84 16.77 -9.87
C ALA A 296 2.66 17.45 -9.16
N GLN A 297 2.88 18.64 -8.59
CA GLN A 297 1.93 19.31 -7.71
C GLN A 297 1.05 20.35 -8.41
N LYS A 298 1.56 20.98 -9.48
CA LYS A 298 0.90 22.13 -10.09
C LYS A 298 0.36 21.77 -11.46
N ALA A 299 -0.97 21.81 -11.59
CA ALA A 299 -1.62 21.60 -12.88
C ALA A 299 -1.17 22.64 -13.92
N GLY A 300 -0.69 22.15 -15.07
CA GLY A 300 -0.19 22.98 -16.17
C GLY A 300 1.26 23.47 -16.01
N ASP A 301 1.97 23.08 -14.93
CA ASP A 301 3.36 23.46 -14.64
C ASP A 301 4.23 22.22 -14.31
N GLU A 302 3.71 21.03 -14.61
CA GLU A 302 4.31 19.74 -14.21
C GLU A 302 5.70 19.55 -14.82
N LEU A 303 5.90 19.93 -16.07
CA LEU A 303 7.21 19.84 -16.74
C LEU A 303 8.28 20.62 -15.97
N ASN A 304 7.96 21.85 -15.52
CA ASN A 304 8.87 22.67 -14.73
C ASN A 304 9.22 22.04 -13.38
N ASP A 305 8.24 21.34 -12.73
CA ASP A 305 8.53 20.60 -11.51
C ASP A 305 9.58 19.50 -11.77
N TYR A 306 9.45 18.70 -12.85
CA TYR A 306 10.42 17.66 -13.20
C TYR A 306 11.77 18.22 -13.61
N GLU A 307 11.82 19.30 -14.40
CA GLU A 307 13.07 19.98 -14.75
C GLU A 307 13.81 20.46 -13.49
N ARG A 308 13.10 21.04 -12.54
CA ARG A 308 13.65 21.45 -11.23
C ARG A 308 14.22 20.25 -10.46
N TRP A 309 13.48 19.16 -10.35
CA TRP A 309 13.91 17.99 -9.58
C TRP A 309 15.12 17.29 -10.18
N LEU A 310 15.25 17.29 -11.50
CA LEU A 310 16.47 16.81 -12.17
C LEU A 310 17.74 17.56 -11.72
N THR A 311 17.62 18.78 -11.25
CA THR A 311 18.76 19.55 -10.70
C THR A 311 19.01 19.30 -9.21
N LEU A 312 17.99 18.82 -8.47
CA LEU A 312 18.04 18.65 -7.01
C LEU A 312 18.41 17.22 -6.59
N THR A 313 18.00 16.22 -7.37
CA THR A 313 18.17 14.82 -7.02
C THR A 313 18.31 13.94 -8.26
N LYS A 314 18.50 12.64 -8.06
CA LYS A 314 18.57 11.64 -9.13
C LYS A 314 18.09 10.28 -8.63
N PRO A 315 17.62 9.38 -9.51
CA PRO A 315 17.30 8.02 -9.12
C PRO A 315 18.47 7.32 -8.42
N GLY A 316 18.19 6.66 -7.31
CA GLY A 316 19.19 6.02 -6.46
C GLY A 316 19.87 6.93 -5.44
N ALA A 317 19.58 8.23 -5.40
CA ALA A 317 20.07 9.11 -4.34
C ALA A 317 19.49 8.72 -2.99
N GLY A 318 20.30 8.75 -1.94
CA GLY A 318 20.00 8.22 -0.60
C GLY A 318 20.72 6.92 -0.33
N ASP A 319 20.15 6.06 0.47
CA ASP A 319 20.73 4.78 0.87
C ASP A 319 19.75 3.60 0.84
N ALA A 320 20.04 2.53 1.56
CA ALA A 320 19.17 1.36 1.63
C ALA A 320 17.88 1.58 2.43
N MET A 321 17.78 2.63 3.25
CA MET A 321 16.58 2.90 4.07
C MET A 321 15.69 3.98 3.48
N LEU A 322 16.26 5.02 2.86
CA LEU A 322 15.51 6.09 2.20
C LEU A 322 16.16 6.43 0.86
N ARG A 323 15.42 6.22 -0.23
CA ARG A 323 16.00 6.37 -1.55
C ARG A 323 15.02 6.99 -2.54
N MET A 324 15.50 7.98 -3.31
CA MET A 324 14.77 8.51 -4.45
C MET A 324 14.68 7.43 -5.52
N ASN A 325 13.46 7.10 -5.99
CA ASN A 325 13.21 6.05 -6.97
C ASN A 325 12.95 6.58 -8.37
N GLY A 326 12.06 7.57 -8.52
CA GLY A 326 11.68 8.08 -9.82
C GLY A 326 10.58 9.14 -9.78
N ALA A 327 9.80 9.24 -10.84
CA ALA A 327 8.70 10.18 -11.05
C ALA A 327 7.32 9.49 -11.03
N GLY A 328 6.27 10.23 -10.68
CA GLY A 328 4.86 9.76 -10.70
C GLY A 328 4.39 9.39 -9.28
N GLU A 329 3.21 8.80 -9.09
CA GLU A 329 2.29 8.25 -10.12
C GLU A 329 1.57 9.29 -11.01
N ASN A 330 1.40 10.53 -10.58
CA ASN A 330 0.81 11.56 -11.40
C ASN A 330 1.92 12.29 -12.18
N LEU A 331 2.03 12.02 -13.46
CA LEU A 331 2.96 12.72 -14.35
C LEU A 331 2.42 14.09 -14.78
N ALA A 332 1.12 14.15 -15.07
CA ALA A 332 0.38 15.37 -15.34
C ALA A 332 -1.07 15.25 -14.87
N TRP A 333 -1.66 16.34 -14.41
CA TRP A 333 -3.04 16.34 -13.92
C TRP A 333 -4.07 16.02 -15.01
N SER A 334 -3.75 16.29 -16.26
CA SER A 334 -4.57 15.90 -17.41
C SER A 334 -4.63 14.40 -17.67
N ALA A 335 -3.70 13.64 -17.07
CA ALA A 335 -3.62 12.18 -17.19
C ALA A 335 -4.30 11.44 -16.03
N ALA A 336 -4.98 12.14 -15.12
CA ALA A 336 -5.63 11.54 -13.97
C ALA A 336 -6.94 10.82 -14.38
N ASP A 337 -6.92 9.51 -14.35
CA ASP A 337 -8.07 8.63 -14.67
C ASP A 337 -8.58 7.89 -13.42
N PHE A 338 -8.71 8.60 -12.30
CA PHE A 338 -9.12 8.03 -11.02
C PHE A 338 -10.34 7.14 -11.15
N GLU A 339 -10.25 5.95 -10.56
CA GLU A 339 -11.35 5.00 -10.59
C GLU A 339 -12.55 5.51 -9.80
N ASN A 340 -13.69 5.44 -10.43
CA ASN A 340 -14.99 5.62 -9.80
C ASN A 340 -16.01 4.74 -10.51
N PHE A 341 -16.28 3.57 -9.95
CA PHE A 341 -17.22 2.63 -10.57
C PHE A 341 -18.70 2.97 -10.31
N LEU A 342 -18.97 4.07 -9.58
CA LEU A 342 -20.31 4.62 -9.40
C LEU A 342 -20.74 5.51 -10.56
N GLU A 343 -19.79 6.14 -11.25
CA GLU A 343 -20.03 7.07 -12.36
C GLU A 343 -19.50 6.48 -13.69
N PRO A 344 -19.94 7.00 -14.86
CA PRO A 344 -19.33 6.65 -16.14
C PRO A 344 -17.83 6.95 -16.14
N ARG A 345 -17.06 6.14 -16.89
CA ARG A 345 -15.63 6.39 -17.08
C ARG A 345 -15.40 7.82 -17.55
N PRO A 346 -14.49 8.57 -16.92
CA PRO A 346 -14.13 9.88 -17.42
C PRO A 346 -13.29 9.74 -18.69
N ASP A 347 -13.60 10.55 -19.71
CA ASP A 347 -12.68 10.73 -20.81
C ASP A 347 -11.55 11.65 -20.37
N LEU A 348 -10.30 11.24 -20.60
CA LEU A 348 -9.16 12.12 -20.42
C LEU A 348 -9.24 13.31 -21.38
N VAL A 349 -8.85 14.47 -20.89
CA VAL A 349 -8.91 15.71 -21.69
C VAL A 349 -8.11 15.58 -22.99
N PRO A 350 -8.51 16.30 -24.08
CA PRO A 350 -7.84 16.20 -25.38
C PRO A 350 -6.38 16.66 -25.39
N THR A 351 -5.95 17.45 -24.39
CA THR A 351 -4.58 17.96 -24.28
C THR A 351 -3.61 17.00 -23.61
N MET A 352 -4.12 15.91 -23.02
CA MET A 352 -3.35 14.98 -22.18
C MET A 352 -2.07 14.50 -22.89
N GLU A 353 -2.16 14.01 -24.13
CA GLU A 353 -0.99 13.50 -24.85
C GLU A 353 0.07 14.57 -25.05
N SER A 354 -0.33 15.78 -25.38
CA SER A 354 0.61 16.90 -25.58
C SER A 354 1.27 17.38 -24.30
N GLU A 355 0.62 17.15 -23.16
CA GLU A 355 1.14 17.55 -21.85
C GLU A 355 2.07 16.49 -21.26
N ILE A 356 1.76 15.18 -21.40
CA ILE A 356 2.64 14.14 -20.87
C ILE A 356 3.83 13.80 -21.78
N GLU A 357 3.74 14.02 -23.09
CA GLU A 357 4.80 13.63 -24.03
C GLU A 357 6.15 14.31 -23.72
N PRO A 358 6.25 15.64 -23.49
CA PRO A 358 7.51 16.26 -23.11
C PRO A 358 8.03 15.80 -21.75
N ILE A 359 7.14 15.48 -20.80
CA ILE A 359 7.52 14.95 -19.48
C ILE A 359 8.15 13.57 -19.63
N VAL A 360 7.51 12.67 -20.36
CA VAL A 360 8.02 11.31 -20.60
C VAL A 360 9.34 11.34 -21.36
N GLU A 361 9.49 12.23 -22.35
CA GLU A 361 10.74 12.43 -23.09
C GLU A 361 11.86 12.94 -22.18
N LEU A 362 11.58 13.90 -21.30
CA LEU A 362 12.51 14.41 -20.30
C LEU A 362 12.99 13.30 -19.36
N LEU A 363 12.06 12.51 -18.81
CA LEU A 363 12.35 11.43 -17.87
C LEU A 363 13.13 10.29 -18.55
N ALA A 364 12.72 9.86 -19.75
CA ALA A 364 13.40 8.82 -20.52
C ALA A 364 14.84 9.23 -20.87
N THR A 365 15.05 10.45 -21.38
CA THR A 365 16.36 10.99 -21.75
C THR A 365 17.31 11.05 -20.55
N ASN A 366 16.79 11.32 -19.35
CA ASN A 366 17.56 11.39 -18.12
C ASN A 366 17.59 10.07 -17.33
N ARG A 367 17.05 8.98 -17.89
CA ARG A 367 16.97 7.63 -17.28
C ARG A 367 16.28 7.62 -15.92
N TRP A 368 15.28 8.48 -15.75
CA TRP A 368 14.44 8.45 -14.56
C TRP A 368 13.36 7.38 -14.70
N PRO A 369 13.28 6.42 -13.79
CA PRO A 369 12.11 5.56 -13.70
C PRO A 369 10.85 6.40 -13.49
N PHE A 370 9.76 6.00 -14.11
CA PHE A 370 8.50 6.73 -13.96
C PHE A 370 7.32 5.79 -13.89
N ARG A 371 6.28 6.25 -13.23
CA ARG A 371 5.04 5.51 -13.07
C ARG A 371 3.84 6.42 -13.35
N ILE A 372 2.74 5.80 -13.77
CA ILE A 372 1.52 6.52 -14.09
C ILE A 372 0.30 5.76 -13.56
N HIS A 373 -0.57 6.50 -12.86
CA HIS A 373 -1.90 6.04 -12.48
C HIS A 373 -2.74 5.72 -13.73
N ALA A 374 -3.26 4.52 -13.85
CA ALA A 374 -3.98 4.09 -15.04
C ALA A 374 -4.96 2.94 -14.72
N THR A 375 -6.21 3.28 -14.54
CA THR A 375 -7.30 2.35 -14.20
C THR A 375 -7.87 1.68 -15.44
N TYR A 376 -8.16 2.48 -16.48
CA TYR A 376 -8.97 2.08 -17.63
C TYR A 376 -8.13 1.78 -18.87
N ASP A 377 -8.53 0.76 -19.62
CA ASP A 377 -7.83 0.34 -20.86
C ASP A 377 -7.70 1.47 -21.86
N GLU A 378 -8.72 2.31 -21.97
CA GLU A 378 -8.75 3.47 -22.88
C GLU A 378 -7.69 4.52 -22.51
N SER A 379 -7.51 4.77 -21.22
CA SER A 379 -6.43 5.64 -20.73
C SER A 379 -5.07 5.03 -20.97
N ILE A 380 -4.91 3.74 -20.66
CA ILE A 380 -3.67 2.99 -20.88
C ILE A 380 -3.29 3.01 -22.37
N ASP A 381 -4.25 2.81 -23.28
CA ASP A 381 -4.03 2.85 -24.73
C ASP A 381 -3.44 4.21 -25.18
N ARG A 382 -4.00 5.31 -24.65
CA ARG A 382 -3.54 6.67 -24.92
C ARG A 382 -2.14 6.93 -24.35
N PHE A 383 -1.85 6.50 -23.11
CA PHE A 383 -0.53 6.63 -22.50
C PHE A 383 0.52 5.84 -23.28
N LEU A 384 0.23 4.59 -23.60
CA LEU A 384 1.14 3.75 -24.39
C LEU A 384 1.41 4.32 -25.77
N SER A 385 0.44 5.00 -26.39
CA SER A 385 0.66 5.67 -27.68
C SER A 385 1.65 6.83 -27.56
N VAL A 386 1.68 7.54 -26.44
CA VAL A 386 2.73 8.53 -26.15
C VAL A 386 4.08 7.84 -25.91
N PHE A 387 4.09 6.78 -25.07
CA PHE A 387 5.32 6.07 -24.72
C PHE A 387 5.99 5.45 -25.96
N GLU A 388 5.22 4.88 -26.88
CA GLU A 388 5.73 4.34 -28.15
C GLU A 388 6.36 5.42 -29.02
N ARG A 389 5.72 6.60 -29.15
CA ARG A 389 6.29 7.73 -29.90
C ARG A 389 7.60 8.23 -29.27
N VAL A 390 7.64 8.38 -27.95
CA VAL A 390 8.86 8.79 -27.26
C VAL A 390 9.94 7.74 -27.39
N ASN A 391 9.61 6.45 -27.16
CA ASN A 391 10.54 5.35 -27.28
C ASN A 391 11.15 5.25 -28.71
N GLY A 392 10.37 5.60 -29.74
CA GLY A 392 10.85 5.64 -31.12
C GLY A 392 11.90 6.75 -31.38
N ARG A 393 11.93 7.81 -30.57
CA ARG A 393 12.91 8.91 -30.64
C ARG A 393 14.05 8.76 -29.63
N ALA A 394 13.71 8.33 -28.42
CA ALA A 394 14.65 8.13 -27.31
C ALA A 394 14.30 6.78 -26.65
N PRO A 395 14.97 5.68 -27.02
CA PRO A 395 14.69 4.37 -26.47
C PRO A 395 14.75 4.35 -24.94
N PHE A 396 13.78 3.68 -24.32
CA PHE A 396 13.70 3.59 -22.87
C PHE A 396 14.84 2.73 -22.31
N GLU A 397 15.80 3.38 -21.66
CA GLU A 397 16.85 2.73 -20.87
C GLU A 397 16.50 2.76 -19.38
N THR A 398 15.25 2.98 -19.04
CA THR A 398 14.71 3.07 -17.68
C THR A 398 13.42 2.26 -17.55
N ARG A 399 13.03 1.94 -16.33
CA ARG A 399 11.75 1.27 -16.05
C ARG A 399 10.60 2.29 -16.13
N PHE A 400 9.49 1.86 -16.72
CA PHE A 400 8.21 2.53 -16.51
C PHE A 400 7.19 1.55 -15.94
N ILE A 401 6.24 2.09 -15.20
CA ILE A 401 5.25 1.33 -14.45
C ILE A 401 3.85 1.86 -14.77
N ILE A 402 2.95 0.96 -15.12
CA ILE A 402 1.52 1.22 -15.12
C ILE A 402 0.98 0.79 -13.77
N ASP A 403 0.39 1.71 -13.03
CA ASP A 403 -0.24 1.41 -11.75
C ASP A 403 -1.69 1.03 -11.95
N HIS A 404 -2.18 0.08 -11.14
CA HIS A 404 -3.57 -0.38 -11.05
C HIS A 404 -4.00 -1.30 -12.19
N ALA A 405 -4.18 -0.78 -13.40
CA ALA A 405 -4.50 -1.53 -14.62
C ALA A 405 -5.74 -2.44 -14.50
N GLU A 406 -6.81 -1.99 -13.80
CA GLU A 406 -7.96 -2.83 -13.51
C GLU A 406 -8.64 -3.37 -14.76
N THR A 407 -8.80 -2.54 -15.79
CA THR A 407 -9.55 -2.97 -16.99
C THR A 407 -8.67 -3.17 -18.22
N ILE A 408 -7.37 -3.38 -18.03
CA ILE A 408 -6.39 -3.51 -19.12
C ILE A 408 -6.72 -4.68 -20.05
N SER A 409 -6.59 -4.47 -21.36
CA SER A 409 -6.73 -5.49 -22.40
C SER A 409 -5.45 -6.28 -22.64
N ASP A 410 -5.60 -7.48 -23.21
CA ASP A 410 -4.47 -8.32 -23.62
C ASP A 410 -3.54 -7.57 -24.59
N ARG A 411 -4.11 -6.76 -25.52
CA ARG A 411 -3.34 -5.91 -26.44
C ARG A 411 -2.42 -4.93 -25.71
N ASN A 412 -2.91 -4.26 -24.69
CA ASN A 412 -2.11 -3.29 -23.94
C ASN A 412 -1.10 -3.96 -23.01
N ILE A 413 -1.39 -5.17 -22.49
CA ILE A 413 -0.39 -6.03 -21.81
C ILE A 413 0.80 -6.32 -22.75
N ASP A 414 0.55 -6.71 -24.00
CA ASP A 414 1.60 -6.99 -24.99
C ASP A 414 2.42 -5.73 -25.33
N ARG A 415 1.78 -4.55 -25.41
CA ARG A 415 2.49 -3.27 -25.66
C ARG A 415 3.39 -2.88 -24.49
N ILE A 416 2.93 -3.03 -23.24
CA ILE A 416 3.76 -2.78 -22.06
C ILE A 416 4.98 -3.70 -22.09
N LYS A 417 4.79 -4.99 -22.38
CA LYS A 417 5.88 -5.96 -22.52
C LYS A 417 6.88 -5.54 -23.60
N ALA A 418 6.39 -5.15 -24.77
CA ALA A 418 7.24 -4.74 -25.90
C ALA A 418 8.10 -3.52 -25.57
N LEU A 419 7.61 -2.62 -24.72
CA LEU A 419 8.32 -1.43 -24.25
C LEU A 419 9.18 -1.70 -22.99
N GLY A 420 9.18 -2.92 -22.42
CA GLY A 420 9.96 -3.26 -21.22
C GLY A 420 9.41 -2.71 -19.90
N GLY A 421 8.12 -2.37 -19.86
CA GLY A 421 7.44 -1.89 -18.66
C GLY A 421 6.98 -2.99 -17.69
N GLY A 422 6.42 -2.58 -16.56
CA GLY A 422 5.81 -3.45 -15.54
C GLY A 422 4.47 -2.91 -15.06
N ILE A 423 3.73 -3.75 -14.33
CA ILE A 423 2.42 -3.41 -13.78
C ILE A 423 2.44 -3.61 -12.26
N ALA A 424 2.10 -2.56 -11.51
CA ALA A 424 1.89 -2.63 -10.07
C ALA A 424 0.38 -2.66 -9.80
N ILE A 425 -0.11 -3.82 -9.34
CA ILE A 425 -1.53 -4.01 -9.01
C ILE A 425 -1.80 -3.68 -7.54
N GLN A 426 -3.00 -3.20 -7.26
CA GLN A 426 -3.49 -2.92 -5.90
C GLN A 426 -4.85 -3.60 -5.69
N HIS A 427 -5.18 -3.88 -4.42
CA HIS A 427 -6.37 -4.65 -4.07
C HIS A 427 -7.65 -3.79 -3.97
N ARG A 428 -7.75 -2.73 -4.79
CA ARG A 428 -8.93 -1.84 -4.78
C ARG A 428 -10.22 -2.57 -5.11
N MET A 429 -10.16 -3.59 -5.96
CA MET A 429 -11.31 -4.43 -6.27
C MET A 429 -11.83 -5.24 -5.07
N ALA A 430 -11.04 -5.45 -4.03
CA ALA A 430 -11.52 -6.02 -2.77
C ALA A 430 -12.54 -5.09 -2.07
N PHE A 431 -12.47 -3.78 -2.32
CA PHE A 431 -13.34 -2.74 -1.74
C PHE A 431 -14.44 -2.27 -2.70
N GLN A 432 -14.19 -2.32 -4.00
CA GLN A 432 -15.04 -1.74 -5.03
C GLN A 432 -15.67 -2.79 -5.96
N GLY A 433 -15.40 -4.07 -5.75
CA GLY A 433 -15.83 -5.15 -6.63
C GLY A 433 -17.35 -5.24 -6.78
N GLU A 434 -18.11 -5.00 -5.72
CA GLU A 434 -19.56 -4.95 -5.76
C GLU A 434 -20.06 -3.83 -6.68
N TYR A 435 -19.47 -2.64 -6.62
CA TYR A 435 -19.79 -1.53 -7.50
C TYR A 435 -19.43 -1.83 -8.96
N PHE A 436 -18.26 -2.45 -9.15
CA PHE A 436 -17.84 -2.85 -10.49
C PHE A 436 -18.79 -3.88 -11.11
N VAL A 437 -19.14 -4.92 -10.38
CA VAL A 437 -20.10 -5.96 -10.84
C VAL A 437 -21.44 -5.35 -11.15
N ASN A 438 -21.92 -4.45 -10.30
CA ASN A 438 -23.19 -3.79 -10.51
C ASN A 438 -23.21 -2.96 -11.80
N ARG A 439 -22.10 -2.31 -12.14
CA ARG A 439 -22.00 -1.46 -13.32
C ARG A 439 -21.68 -2.21 -14.61
N TYR A 440 -20.71 -3.13 -14.56
CA TYR A 440 -20.16 -3.78 -15.76
C TYR A 440 -20.51 -5.26 -15.87
N GLY A 441 -21.15 -5.83 -14.84
CA GLY A 441 -21.54 -7.23 -14.78
C GLY A 441 -20.46 -8.15 -14.24
N ALA A 442 -20.87 -9.33 -13.78
CA ALA A 442 -19.98 -10.32 -13.17
C ALA A 442 -18.93 -10.87 -14.15
N GLU A 443 -19.28 -11.00 -15.44
CA GLU A 443 -18.35 -11.51 -16.44
C GLU A 443 -17.15 -10.56 -16.65
N ALA A 444 -17.39 -9.24 -16.68
CA ALA A 444 -16.31 -8.25 -16.75
C ALA A 444 -15.41 -8.28 -15.52
N ALA A 445 -15.96 -8.57 -14.34
CA ALA A 445 -15.21 -8.62 -13.09
C ALA A 445 -14.24 -9.81 -13.00
N ARG A 446 -14.49 -10.91 -13.72
CA ARG A 446 -13.66 -12.14 -13.66
C ARG A 446 -12.19 -11.92 -13.94
N ASN A 447 -11.86 -10.89 -14.72
CA ASN A 447 -10.50 -10.54 -15.12
C ASN A 447 -10.21 -9.05 -14.88
N THR A 448 -10.55 -8.53 -13.71
CA THR A 448 -10.37 -7.10 -13.39
C THR A 448 -9.66 -6.93 -12.05
N PRO A 449 -8.32 -6.75 -12.09
CA PRO A 449 -7.39 -6.86 -13.23
C PRO A 449 -7.09 -8.31 -13.66
N PRO A 450 -6.63 -8.54 -14.91
CA PRO A 450 -6.32 -9.88 -15.44
C PRO A 450 -4.93 -10.37 -15.01
N ILE A 451 -4.74 -10.61 -13.71
CA ILE A 451 -3.42 -10.83 -13.09
C ILE A 451 -2.71 -12.05 -13.69
N SER A 452 -3.43 -13.17 -13.85
CA SER A 452 -2.86 -14.39 -14.43
C SER A 452 -2.37 -14.19 -15.86
N LYS A 453 -3.07 -13.37 -16.66
CA LYS A 453 -2.64 -13.02 -18.02
C LYS A 453 -1.37 -12.16 -18.03
N MET A 454 -1.28 -11.18 -17.12
CA MET A 454 -0.07 -10.36 -16.97
C MET A 454 1.14 -11.23 -16.63
N LEU A 455 0.99 -12.19 -15.72
CA LEU A 455 2.03 -13.14 -15.33
C LEU A 455 2.38 -14.10 -16.49
N ALA A 456 1.37 -14.64 -17.19
CA ALA A 456 1.57 -15.53 -18.33
C ALA A 456 2.29 -14.82 -19.49
N ALA A 457 2.04 -13.52 -19.68
CA ALA A 457 2.78 -12.70 -20.63
C ALA A 457 4.25 -12.51 -20.24
N GLY A 458 4.63 -12.79 -18.99
CA GLY A 458 5.99 -12.62 -18.47
C GLY A 458 6.34 -11.18 -18.13
N LEU A 459 5.34 -10.35 -17.84
CA LEU A 459 5.55 -9.00 -17.32
C LEU A 459 6.10 -9.02 -15.89
N PRO A 460 6.92 -8.05 -15.50
CA PRO A 460 7.12 -7.72 -14.10
C PRO A 460 5.80 -7.28 -13.48
N VAL A 461 5.31 -8.02 -12.48
CA VAL A 461 4.11 -7.69 -11.72
C VAL A 461 4.46 -7.65 -10.24
N GLY A 462 4.05 -6.58 -9.56
CA GLY A 462 4.14 -6.45 -8.11
C GLY A 462 2.78 -6.09 -7.53
N ALA A 463 2.58 -6.41 -6.24
CA ALA A 463 1.36 -6.09 -5.53
C ALA A 463 1.61 -5.04 -4.45
N GLY A 464 0.62 -4.16 -4.24
CA GLY A 464 0.67 -3.09 -3.25
C GLY A 464 -0.71 -2.75 -2.71
N THR A 465 -0.78 -1.73 -1.85
CA THR A 465 -2.02 -1.37 -1.15
C THR A 465 -2.73 -0.15 -1.72
N ASP A 466 -2.00 0.81 -2.25
CA ASP A 466 -2.51 2.16 -2.54
C ASP A 466 -3.09 2.85 -1.27
N ALA A 467 -2.54 2.48 -0.10
CA ALA A 467 -3.00 3.04 1.15
C ALA A 467 -2.53 4.52 1.29
N THR A 468 -3.29 5.34 1.98
CA THR A 468 -4.28 5.06 3.04
C THR A 468 -5.70 5.55 2.67
N ARG A 469 -5.97 5.93 1.44
CA ARG A 469 -7.21 6.65 1.07
C ARG A 469 -8.30 5.73 0.52
N VAL A 470 -7.96 4.91 -0.45
CA VAL A 470 -8.93 4.09 -1.20
C VAL A 470 -8.97 2.65 -0.71
N ALA A 471 -7.87 2.14 -0.18
CA ALA A 471 -7.76 0.78 0.32
C ALA A 471 -7.04 0.73 1.67
N SER A 472 -7.10 -0.41 2.34
CA SER A 472 -6.38 -0.66 3.59
C SER A 472 -4.89 -0.83 3.33
N TYR A 473 -4.06 -0.40 4.30
CA TYR A 473 -2.63 -0.70 4.33
C TYR A 473 -2.32 -2.15 4.75
N ASP A 474 -3.34 -2.98 4.99
CA ASP A 474 -3.17 -4.37 5.42
C ASP A 474 -2.88 -5.29 4.22
N PRO A 475 -1.64 -5.83 4.10
CA PRO A 475 -1.25 -6.70 3.00
C PRO A 475 -1.97 -8.05 3.04
N TRP A 476 -2.47 -8.47 4.21
CA TRP A 476 -3.16 -9.74 4.38
C TRP A 476 -4.56 -9.74 3.76
N VAL A 477 -5.19 -8.57 3.70
CA VAL A 477 -6.41 -8.35 2.90
C VAL A 477 -6.12 -8.49 1.41
N ALA A 478 -5.00 -7.96 0.94
CA ALA A 478 -4.58 -8.11 -0.45
C ALA A 478 -4.21 -9.55 -0.80
N LEU A 479 -3.46 -10.24 0.07
CA LEU A 479 -3.12 -11.67 -0.11
C LEU A 479 -4.35 -12.56 -0.07
N TYR A 480 -5.34 -12.26 0.77
CA TYR A 480 -6.64 -12.93 0.77
C TYR A 480 -7.36 -12.73 -0.58
N TRP A 481 -7.46 -11.48 -1.06
CA TRP A 481 -8.07 -11.17 -2.34
C TRP A 481 -7.38 -11.88 -3.51
N LEU A 482 -6.05 -11.85 -3.58
CA LEU A 482 -5.26 -12.52 -4.62
C LEU A 482 -5.47 -14.04 -4.66
N THR A 483 -5.66 -14.67 -3.49
CA THR A 483 -5.75 -16.14 -3.34
C THR A 483 -7.17 -16.69 -3.27
N THR A 484 -8.18 -15.82 -3.19
CA THR A 484 -9.59 -16.24 -3.14
C THR A 484 -10.45 -15.60 -4.22
N GLY A 485 -10.00 -14.48 -4.81
CA GLY A 485 -10.77 -13.70 -5.75
C GLY A 485 -12.01 -13.02 -5.15
N LYS A 486 -12.09 -12.87 -3.81
CA LYS A 486 -13.27 -12.33 -3.12
C LYS A 486 -13.09 -10.91 -2.65
N THR A 487 -14.18 -10.14 -2.66
CA THR A 487 -14.26 -8.83 -2.00
C THR A 487 -14.28 -8.95 -0.48
N LEU A 488 -14.16 -7.81 0.22
CA LEU A 488 -14.39 -7.74 1.68
C LEU A 488 -15.80 -8.19 2.06
N GLY A 489 -16.76 -7.89 1.22
CA GLY A 489 -18.14 -8.33 1.36
C GLY A 489 -18.35 -9.82 1.08
N GLY A 490 -17.32 -10.54 0.59
CA GLY A 490 -17.38 -11.97 0.29
C GLY A 490 -17.90 -12.28 -1.12
N LEU A 491 -18.13 -11.27 -1.98
CA LEU A 491 -18.53 -11.49 -3.37
C LEU A 491 -17.36 -12.12 -4.15
N PRO A 492 -17.56 -13.32 -4.78
CA PRO A 492 -16.57 -13.87 -5.69
C PRO A 492 -16.49 -13.01 -6.96
N LEU A 493 -15.32 -12.46 -7.25
CA LEU A 493 -15.06 -11.68 -8.47
C LEU A 493 -14.44 -12.53 -9.55
N TYR A 494 -13.40 -13.32 -9.20
CA TYR A 494 -12.54 -14.00 -10.15
C TYR A 494 -12.98 -15.43 -10.42
N GLY A 495 -12.75 -15.88 -11.68
CA GLY A 495 -12.73 -17.29 -12.00
C GLY A 495 -11.45 -17.96 -11.46
N GLU A 496 -11.45 -19.30 -11.41
CA GLU A 496 -10.29 -20.07 -10.94
C GLU A 496 -9.02 -19.78 -11.75
N ASP A 497 -9.16 -19.34 -12.98
CA ASP A 497 -8.09 -18.97 -13.92
C ASP A 497 -7.40 -17.65 -13.58
N ASN A 498 -7.99 -16.81 -12.71
CA ASN A 498 -7.41 -15.54 -12.26
C ASN A 498 -7.15 -15.48 -10.74
N VAL A 499 -7.35 -16.58 -10.02
CA VAL A 499 -6.99 -16.74 -8.59
C VAL A 499 -5.57 -17.30 -8.52
N LEU A 500 -4.73 -16.71 -7.68
CA LEU A 500 -3.33 -17.11 -7.55
C LEU A 500 -3.14 -18.16 -6.44
N ASP A 501 -2.15 -19.05 -6.61
CA ASP A 501 -1.65 -19.83 -5.49
C ASP A 501 -0.91 -18.92 -4.48
N ARG A 502 -0.75 -19.41 -3.24
CA ARG A 502 -0.19 -18.63 -2.13
C ARG A 502 1.27 -18.20 -2.35
N GLU A 503 2.08 -19.05 -2.96
CA GLU A 503 3.48 -18.73 -3.24
C GLU A 503 3.57 -17.64 -4.32
N THR A 504 2.81 -17.76 -5.39
CA THR A 504 2.75 -16.75 -6.45
C THR A 504 2.27 -15.40 -5.89
N ALA A 505 1.19 -15.38 -5.11
CA ALA A 505 0.71 -14.16 -4.45
C ALA A 505 1.78 -13.54 -3.53
N LEU A 506 2.48 -14.36 -2.73
CA LEU A 506 3.56 -13.90 -1.87
C LEU A 506 4.76 -13.35 -2.69
N ARG A 507 5.07 -13.96 -3.83
CA ARG A 507 6.13 -13.45 -4.73
C ARG A 507 5.80 -12.07 -5.29
N LEU A 508 4.53 -11.74 -5.56
CA LEU A 508 4.14 -10.38 -5.96
C LEU A 508 4.41 -9.36 -4.85
N TRP A 509 4.20 -9.75 -3.60
CA TRP A 509 4.42 -8.91 -2.41
C TRP A 509 5.87 -8.85 -1.93
N THR A 510 6.79 -9.52 -2.60
CA THR A 510 8.20 -9.59 -2.20
C THR A 510 9.11 -9.29 -3.40
N LYS A 511 9.60 -10.31 -4.10
CA LYS A 511 10.52 -10.18 -5.24
C LYS A 511 9.89 -9.43 -6.43
N GLY A 512 8.61 -9.65 -6.70
CA GLY A 512 7.89 -8.93 -7.75
C GLY A 512 7.90 -7.44 -7.50
N SER A 513 7.54 -7.02 -6.28
CA SER A 513 7.56 -5.62 -5.88
C SER A 513 8.96 -5.00 -5.88
N ALA A 514 10.02 -5.76 -5.56
CA ALA A 514 11.40 -5.27 -5.55
C ALA A 514 11.91 -4.84 -6.95
N TRP A 515 11.29 -5.34 -8.03
CA TRP A 515 11.62 -4.90 -9.40
C TRP A 515 11.32 -3.41 -9.60
N PHE A 516 10.23 -2.90 -9.02
CA PHE A 516 9.77 -1.53 -9.21
C PHE A 516 10.67 -0.48 -8.59
N SER A 517 11.46 -0.86 -7.58
CA SER A 517 12.52 -0.03 -7.01
C SER A 517 13.92 -0.36 -7.55
N GLY A 518 14.05 -1.32 -8.48
CA GLY A 518 15.33 -1.75 -9.02
C GLY A 518 16.20 -2.50 -8.01
N GLU A 519 15.58 -3.18 -7.06
CA GLU A 519 16.27 -3.86 -5.95
C GLU A 519 16.03 -5.39 -5.94
N ALA A 520 15.53 -5.96 -7.05
CA ALA A 520 15.23 -7.39 -7.14
C ALA A 520 16.46 -8.30 -6.91
N ASP A 521 17.68 -7.77 -7.07
CA ASP A 521 18.92 -8.52 -6.85
C ASP A 521 19.35 -8.52 -5.37
N VAL A 522 18.82 -7.60 -4.53
CA VAL A 522 19.25 -7.43 -3.14
C VAL A 522 18.17 -7.69 -2.10
N LYS A 523 16.88 -7.77 -2.51
CA LYS A 523 15.75 -8.04 -1.60
C LYS A 523 14.60 -8.81 -2.25
N GLY A 524 13.69 -9.30 -1.44
CA GLY A 524 12.46 -10.00 -1.85
C GLY A 524 12.55 -11.52 -1.79
N THR A 525 13.72 -12.06 -1.40
CA THR A 525 13.90 -13.46 -1.01
C THR A 525 14.83 -13.54 0.20
N LEU A 526 14.95 -14.73 0.82
CA LEU A 526 15.94 -14.98 1.88
C LEU A 526 17.14 -15.76 1.33
N ALA A 527 17.55 -15.45 0.10
CA ALA A 527 18.75 -16.01 -0.50
C ALA A 527 20.02 -15.41 0.14
N GLN A 528 21.11 -16.17 0.13
CA GLN A 528 22.40 -15.70 0.63
C GLN A 528 22.82 -14.39 -0.06
N GLY A 529 23.24 -13.42 0.74
CA GLY A 529 23.70 -12.10 0.31
C GLY A 529 22.60 -11.06 0.11
N GLN A 530 21.32 -11.44 0.19
CA GLN A 530 20.21 -10.48 0.20
C GLN A 530 20.00 -9.86 1.59
N TYR A 531 19.30 -8.73 1.63
CA TYR A 531 18.92 -8.09 2.89
C TYR A 531 18.17 -9.08 3.80
N ALA A 532 18.56 -9.12 5.05
CA ALA A 532 17.86 -9.90 6.07
C ALA A 532 16.59 -9.15 6.53
N ASP A 533 15.65 -9.02 5.59
CA ASP A 533 14.33 -8.45 5.80
C ASP A 533 13.33 -9.62 5.84
N LEU A 534 12.70 -9.86 7.00
CA LEU A 534 11.82 -11.01 7.18
C LEU A 534 10.74 -10.77 8.23
N ALA A 535 9.67 -11.57 8.14
CA ALA A 535 8.57 -11.58 9.08
C ALA A 535 8.30 -13.01 9.59
N VAL A 536 8.19 -13.15 10.91
CA VAL A 536 7.71 -14.36 11.59
C VAL A 536 6.22 -14.20 11.83
N LEU A 537 5.41 -15.10 11.31
CA LEU A 537 3.96 -14.94 11.25
C LEU A 537 3.24 -15.49 12.49
N SER A 538 2.11 -14.88 12.83
CA SER A 538 1.21 -15.36 13.90
C SER A 538 0.59 -16.72 13.56
N ALA A 539 0.36 -16.99 12.25
CA ALA A 539 -0.14 -18.24 11.73
C ALA A 539 0.58 -18.64 10.43
N ASP A 540 0.50 -19.93 10.05
CA ASP A 540 1.17 -20.41 8.83
C ASP A 540 0.36 -20.05 7.59
N TYR A 541 0.72 -18.95 6.93
CA TYR A 541 0.11 -18.47 5.69
C TYR A 541 -0.02 -19.56 4.62
N MET A 542 0.93 -20.48 4.52
CA MET A 542 0.94 -21.51 3.49
C MET A 542 -0.12 -22.59 3.71
N SER A 543 -0.69 -22.71 4.92
CA SER A 543 -1.59 -23.81 5.29
C SER A 543 -2.90 -23.43 6.00
N VAL A 544 -3.03 -22.20 6.54
CA VAL A 544 -4.29 -21.77 7.19
C VAL A 544 -5.49 -21.80 6.24
N PRO A 545 -6.72 -21.97 6.73
CA PRO A 545 -7.92 -21.76 5.94
C PRO A 545 -7.91 -20.38 5.25
N PRO A 546 -8.44 -20.23 4.02
CA PRO A 546 -8.38 -18.96 3.29
C PRO A 546 -8.90 -17.77 4.08
N GLU A 547 -9.99 -17.92 4.81
CA GLU A 547 -10.61 -16.83 5.60
C GLU A 547 -9.73 -16.34 6.75
N GLU A 548 -8.79 -17.17 7.25
CA GLU A 548 -7.85 -16.80 8.30
C GLU A 548 -6.68 -15.95 7.78
N ILE A 549 -6.46 -15.90 6.47
CA ILE A 549 -5.37 -15.08 5.88
C ILE A 549 -5.50 -13.62 6.31
N ARG A 550 -6.71 -13.07 6.35
CA ARG A 550 -6.98 -11.68 6.74
C ARG A 550 -6.67 -11.36 8.21
N ARG A 551 -6.39 -12.38 9.03
CA ARG A 551 -6.09 -12.25 10.46
C ARG A 551 -4.62 -12.43 10.78
N ILE A 552 -3.81 -12.75 9.77
CA ILE A 552 -2.37 -12.92 9.95
C ILE A 552 -1.72 -11.58 10.27
N ASN A 553 -0.75 -11.60 11.18
CA ASN A 553 0.17 -10.51 11.46
C ASN A 553 1.58 -11.08 11.64
N SER A 554 2.56 -10.22 11.79
CA SER A 554 3.91 -10.61 12.20
C SER A 554 4.03 -10.55 13.72
N VAL A 555 4.61 -11.57 14.31
CA VAL A 555 4.98 -11.59 15.75
C VAL A 555 6.42 -11.20 15.98
N LEU A 556 7.25 -11.20 14.92
CA LEU A 556 8.63 -10.68 14.93
C LEU A 556 8.98 -10.20 13.52
N THR A 557 9.33 -8.93 13.37
CA THR A 557 9.78 -8.37 12.09
C THR A 557 11.20 -7.86 12.20
N ILE A 558 12.00 -8.21 11.20
CA ILE A 558 13.42 -7.86 11.11
C ILE A 558 13.65 -7.11 9.79
N VAL A 559 14.38 -5.99 9.89
CA VAL A 559 14.81 -5.17 8.73
C VAL A 559 16.32 -4.99 8.83
N GLY A 560 17.05 -5.45 7.81
CA GLY A 560 18.52 -5.39 7.80
C GLY A 560 19.14 -6.03 9.03
N GLY A 561 18.61 -7.17 9.48
CA GLY A 561 19.09 -7.88 10.67
C GLY A 561 18.72 -7.22 12.01
N LYS A 562 18.10 -6.04 12.03
CA LYS A 562 17.62 -5.36 13.24
C LYS A 562 16.16 -5.75 13.51
N VAL A 563 15.83 -6.14 14.74
CA VAL A 563 14.43 -6.32 15.16
C VAL A 563 13.74 -4.95 15.20
N VAL A 564 12.67 -4.79 14.44
CA VAL A 564 11.86 -3.55 14.38
C VAL A 564 10.48 -3.70 15.03
N TYR A 565 10.02 -4.93 15.18
CA TYR A 565 8.77 -5.27 15.85
C TYR A 565 8.86 -6.65 16.52
N GLY A 566 8.24 -6.80 17.68
CA GLY A 566 8.11 -8.07 18.40
C GLY A 566 6.92 -8.04 19.33
N GLU A 567 6.18 -9.16 19.41
CA GLU A 567 5.08 -9.34 20.35
C GLU A 567 5.05 -10.78 20.90
N GLY A 568 4.19 -11.04 21.90
CA GLY A 568 4.11 -12.33 22.57
C GLY A 568 5.47 -12.78 23.10
N ASN A 569 5.94 -13.96 22.69
CA ASN A 569 7.25 -14.51 23.10
C ASN A 569 8.46 -13.67 22.63
N TYR A 570 8.25 -12.72 21.72
CA TYR A 570 9.30 -11.87 21.17
C TYR A 570 9.21 -10.41 21.64
N ALA A 571 8.29 -10.09 22.57
CA ALA A 571 8.04 -8.73 23.06
C ALA A 571 9.31 -8.07 23.64
N ASP A 572 10.14 -8.83 24.34
CA ASP A 572 11.41 -8.34 24.94
C ASP A 572 12.48 -7.96 23.89
N LEU A 573 12.31 -8.40 22.64
CA LEU A 573 13.18 -8.04 21.53
C LEU A 573 12.71 -6.76 20.82
N SER A 574 11.46 -6.35 21.04
CA SER A 574 10.83 -5.23 20.35
C SER A 574 11.41 -3.89 20.80
N PRO A 575 11.62 -2.93 19.89
CA PRO A 575 11.85 -1.55 20.29
C PRO A 575 10.67 -1.01 21.12
N PRO A 576 10.91 -0.01 21.99
CA PRO A 576 9.85 0.63 22.77
C PRO A 576 8.74 1.17 21.88
N VAL A 577 7.49 1.04 22.33
CA VAL A 577 6.34 1.62 21.64
C VAL A 577 6.44 3.15 21.73
N PRO A 578 6.35 3.88 20.61
CA PRO A 578 6.29 5.34 20.65
C PRO A 578 5.09 5.80 21.51
N PRO A 579 5.22 6.88 22.29
CA PRO A 579 4.10 7.41 23.06
C PRO A 579 2.97 7.85 22.13
N ALA A 580 1.71 7.58 22.49
CA ALA A 580 0.57 8.08 21.72
C ALA A 580 0.53 9.63 21.81
N SER A 581 0.72 10.29 20.68
CA SER A 581 0.75 11.75 20.55
C SER A 581 0.05 12.16 19.26
N PRO A 582 -0.81 13.18 19.32
CA PRO A 582 -1.29 13.90 20.52
C PRO A 582 -2.14 13.03 21.47
N SER A 583 -2.40 13.48 22.68
CA SER A 583 -3.11 12.71 23.71
C SER A 583 -4.53 12.26 23.33
N TRP A 584 -5.15 12.95 22.38
CA TRP A 584 -6.45 12.60 21.83
C TRP A 584 -6.38 11.63 20.64
N SER A 585 -5.17 11.25 20.20
CA SER A 585 -4.98 10.31 19.08
C SER A 585 -5.78 9.01 19.29
N PRO A 586 -6.44 8.48 18.25
CA PRO A 586 -7.07 7.18 18.34
C PRO A 586 -6.07 6.03 18.56
N VAL A 587 -4.83 6.17 18.12
CA VAL A 587 -3.79 5.11 18.15
C VAL A 587 -3.55 4.57 19.57
N GLY A 588 -3.61 5.40 20.61
CA GLY A 588 -3.40 4.95 22.00
C GLY A 588 -4.66 4.47 22.72
N ALA A 589 -5.84 4.59 22.12
CA ALA A 589 -7.12 4.39 22.79
C ALA A 589 -8.05 3.41 22.09
N ILE A 590 -7.90 3.26 20.80
CA ILE A 590 -8.74 2.40 19.97
C ILE A 590 -7.79 1.37 19.34
N PRO A 591 -8.02 0.06 19.57
CA PRO A 591 -7.22 -0.98 18.95
C PRO A 591 -7.15 -0.78 17.44
N SER A 592 -5.99 -0.96 16.83
CA SER A 592 -5.85 -0.93 15.38
C SER A 592 -6.74 -2.02 14.73
N PRO A 593 -7.08 -1.89 13.45
CA PRO A 593 -7.87 -2.90 12.75
C PRO A 593 -7.30 -4.31 12.93
N ALA A 594 -6.00 -4.43 12.81
CA ALA A 594 -5.29 -5.67 12.95
C ALA A 594 -5.31 -6.18 14.40
N GLN A 595 -5.13 -5.32 15.41
CA GLN A 595 -5.31 -5.70 16.83
C GLN A 595 -6.74 -6.15 17.15
N ARG A 596 -7.75 -5.61 16.45
CA ARG A 596 -9.14 -6.09 16.57
C ARG A 596 -9.32 -7.48 15.99
N ALA A 597 -8.64 -7.79 14.89
CA ALA A 597 -8.64 -9.11 14.30
C ALA A 597 -7.94 -10.16 15.19
N ASP A 598 -6.86 -9.77 15.88
CA ASP A 598 -6.11 -10.63 16.80
C ASP A 598 -6.84 -10.90 18.12
N ALA A 599 -7.73 -10.01 18.54
CA ALA A 599 -8.42 -10.13 19.82
C ALA A 599 -9.36 -11.36 19.93
N GLY A 600 -9.44 -12.17 18.87
CA GLY A 600 -10.21 -13.42 18.85
C GLY A 600 -11.69 -13.25 19.19
N GLU A 601 -12.47 -14.29 19.07
CA GLU A 601 -13.91 -14.31 19.40
C GLU A 601 -14.26 -13.92 20.85
N GLY A 602 -13.27 -13.67 21.70
CA GLY A 602 -13.44 -13.34 23.13
C GLY A 602 -13.64 -11.85 23.43
N THR A 603 -13.28 -10.93 22.52
CA THR A 603 -13.68 -9.54 22.61
C THR A 603 -14.82 -9.22 21.64
N HIS A 604 -15.84 -10.08 21.67
CA HIS A 604 -17.14 -9.65 21.21
C HIS A 604 -17.44 -8.35 21.90
N PHE A 605 -17.48 -7.26 21.15
CA PHE A 605 -18.29 -6.14 21.60
C PHE A 605 -19.70 -6.71 21.71
N ALA A 606 -20.03 -7.17 22.93
CA ALA A 606 -21.26 -7.87 23.21
C ALA A 606 -22.42 -6.87 23.00
N HIS A 607 -22.87 -6.76 21.79
CA HIS A 607 -24.22 -6.35 21.49
C HIS A 607 -25.00 -7.64 21.26
N SER A 608 -25.67 -8.06 22.33
CA SER A 608 -26.75 -9.01 22.22
C SER A 608 -27.71 -8.48 21.15
N CYS A 609 -27.81 -9.20 20.02
CA CYS A 609 -29.02 -9.10 19.21
C CYS A 609 -30.18 -9.41 20.15
N HIS A 610 -31.06 -8.45 20.40
CA HIS A 610 -32.27 -8.71 21.17
C HIS A 610 -33.10 -9.79 20.47
N ASP A 611 -33.91 -10.54 21.24
CA ASP A 611 -34.71 -11.69 20.87
C ASP A 611 -35.59 -11.60 19.59
N GLY A 612 -35.42 -10.57 18.76
CA GLY A 612 -36.16 -10.34 17.53
C GLY A 612 -35.48 -10.76 16.23
N CYS A 613 -34.21 -11.12 16.26
CA CYS A 613 -33.49 -11.55 15.05
C CYS A 613 -33.86 -13.02 14.70
N ARG A 614 -34.75 -13.21 13.72
CA ARG A 614 -35.23 -14.53 13.29
C ARG A 614 -34.38 -15.18 12.19
N HIS A 615 -33.29 -14.57 11.75
CA HIS A 615 -32.44 -15.05 10.64
C HIS A 615 -30.97 -15.04 11.06
N SER A 616 -30.18 -15.97 10.56
CA SER A 616 -28.76 -16.07 10.92
C SER A 616 -27.96 -14.89 10.33
N CYS A 617 -27.02 -14.36 11.12
CA CYS A 617 -26.13 -13.25 10.74
C CYS A 617 -24.69 -13.74 10.83
N GLY A 618 -23.93 -13.61 9.74
CA GLY A 618 -22.55 -14.06 9.67
C GLY A 618 -21.62 -13.44 10.72
N VAL A 619 -21.96 -12.23 11.21
CA VAL A 619 -21.22 -11.52 12.28
C VAL A 619 -21.66 -11.99 13.67
N HIS A 620 -22.93 -12.31 13.87
CA HIS A 620 -23.52 -12.72 15.15
C HIS A 620 -24.03 -14.17 15.16
N GLY A 621 -23.72 -14.97 14.10
CA GLY A 621 -24.24 -16.31 13.92
C GLY A 621 -25.67 -16.37 13.37
N HIS A 622 -26.18 -15.29 12.78
CA HIS A 622 -27.51 -15.22 12.18
C HIS A 622 -27.41 -15.08 10.66
N ASP A 623 -28.37 -15.66 9.93
CA ASP A 623 -28.51 -15.48 8.47
C ASP A 623 -29.65 -14.50 8.18
N HIS A 624 -29.34 -13.41 7.49
CA HIS A 624 -30.33 -12.39 7.13
C HIS A 624 -31.04 -12.66 5.81
N GLY A 625 -30.76 -13.78 5.16
CA GLY A 625 -31.41 -14.17 3.89
C GLY A 625 -31.18 -13.20 2.72
N ILE A 626 -30.20 -12.29 2.86
CA ILE A 626 -29.85 -11.35 1.79
C ILE A 626 -29.01 -12.09 0.76
N ALA A 627 -29.57 -12.31 -0.41
CA ALA A 627 -28.82 -12.88 -1.52
C ALA A 627 -27.68 -11.91 -1.90
N TRP A 628 -26.46 -12.41 -1.94
CA TRP A 628 -25.23 -11.67 -2.31
C TRP A 628 -25.28 -11.04 -3.71
N ASN A 629 -26.25 -11.45 -4.53
CA ASN A 629 -26.42 -11.06 -5.92
C ASN A 629 -27.50 -10.00 -6.14
N THR A 630 -28.00 -9.34 -5.09
CA THR A 630 -28.96 -8.24 -5.32
C THR A 630 -28.18 -7.02 -5.78
N PRO A 631 -28.33 -6.57 -7.04
CA PRO A 631 -27.64 -5.38 -7.54
C PRO A 631 -28.04 -4.17 -6.70
N ILE A 632 -27.03 -3.44 -6.20
CA ILE A 632 -27.29 -2.11 -5.64
C ILE A 632 -27.56 -1.18 -6.82
N PRO A 633 -28.70 -0.51 -6.89
CA PRO A 633 -29.01 0.39 -8.01
C PRO A 633 -27.99 1.53 -8.04
N VAL A 634 -27.13 1.54 -9.04
CA VAL A 634 -26.13 2.58 -9.25
C VAL A 634 -26.83 3.88 -9.63
N GLY A 635 -26.51 4.96 -8.91
CA GLY A 635 -27.10 6.28 -9.15
C GLY A 635 -28.42 6.54 -8.43
N ASP A 636 -29.03 5.56 -7.76
CA ASP A 636 -30.12 5.82 -6.83
C ASP A 636 -29.57 6.27 -5.47
N LYS A 637 -29.70 7.56 -5.18
CA LYS A 637 -29.26 8.16 -3.93
C LYS A 637 -29.92 7.55 -2.70
N LYS A 638 -31.15 7.05 -2.82
CA LYS A 638 -31.87 6.37 -1.74
C LYS A 638 -31.33 4.97 -1.52
N ALA A 639 -30.94 4.26 -2.58
CA ALA A 639 -30.30 2.95 -2.47
C ALA A 639 -28.87 3.06 -1.92
N PHE A 640 -28.16 4.14 -2.23
CA PHE A 640 -26.84 4.42 -1.67
C PHE A 640 -26.89 4.65 -0.14
N TRP A 641 -27.91 5.34 0.33
CA TRP A 641 -28.23 5.54 1.75
C TRP A 641 -29.17 4.44 2.25
N GLY A 642 -29.64 3.59 1.35
CA GLY A 642 -30.75 2.69 1.55
C GLY A 642 -30.46 1.66 2.60
N ALA A 643 -31.44 1.50 3.39
CA ALA A 643 -31.67 0.38 4.23
C ALA A 643 -31.73 -0.93 3.41
N LEU A 644 -30.60 -1.38 2.86
CA LEU A 644 -30.37 -2.81 2.61
C LEU A 644 -29.96 -3.45 3.95
N GLY A 645 -30.48 -2.91 5.04
CA GLY A 645 -30.14 -3.29 6.38
C GLY A 645 -31.07 -4.33 6.95
N CYS A 646 -30.52 -5.12 7.81
CA CYS A 646 -31.24 -5.95 8.75
C CYS A 646 -32.21 -5.09 9.61
N SER A 647 -33.44 -5.53 9.76
CA SER A 647 -34.41 -4.93 10.68
C SER A 647 -34.00 -4.92 12.16
N CYS A 648 -32.86 -5.53 12.50
CA CYS A 648 -32.28 -5.54 13.85
C CYS A 648 -31.92 -4.13 14.37
N PHE A 649 -31.81 -3.14 13.48
CA PHE A 649 -31.45 -1.76 13.83
C PHE A 649 -32.61 -0.77 13.71
N ALA A 650 -33.84 -1.27 13.51
CA ALA A 650 -35.05 -0.46 13.47
C ALA A 650 -35.61 -0.23 14.89
N VAL A 651 -34.76 0.16 15.87
CA VAL A 651 -35.21 0.63 17.19
C VAL A 651 -34.46 1.92 17.55
#